data_f756993af7cae983bc84a98eb76d68ce
#
_entry.id   f756993af7cae983bc84a98eb76d68ce
#
_cell.length_a   1.000
_cell.length_b   1.000
_cell.length_c   1.000
_cell.angle_alpha   90.00
_cell.angle_beta   90.00
_cell.angle_gamma   90.00
#
_symmetry.space_group_name_H-M   'P 1'
#
loop_
_entity.id
_entity.type
_entity.pdbx_description
1 polymer ?
#
loop_
_entity_poly.entity_id
_entity_poly.type
_entity_poly.pdbx_seq_one_letter_code
_entity_poly.pdbx_strand_id
1 'polypeptide(L)'
;MAECYRHINYSAKAAGAYQNAIRYHYPDTMAILYLAQMQHRQGDYKNAMKNYEAYLELVPADPLATNGRLGCMQAPLWKKHPTLYTVKKEPILNGRRSDYSPMLYGDEWDQIYFTTTRPQITAGEISGITGIKSADLWMSKKDDKGKWEPPTAIEGGLCTEYEEGACCFAPDGKTMYLTRCTFDADYPRYAEICTSTRSDASWSAPQLLQISKDTLSSYAHPAMSPDGQWIYFVSDMPGGMGGLDIWRIALTEHGLGGAENMGEPINTPGNEMFPTFRPNGELYFSSDGHPGMGGLDIFKALCDSTGKWTVENLKYPMNSNGDDFGMTFEGLHNRGYFSTSRGDARGWDHIMSFECPEVLQTVKGWVYEKDGYELPEGLVYMVGDDGTNLKLSVRGDGSFTQEIQPHVRYVFLGTCKGYLNHKEELVIDTSSVSKEYTLQFPLASINAPVLIRNVFYAFDSAELTENSTMALDSLVDLLNENPNVTIELAAHCDYRGKDEYNLRLSQRRAESVVNYLLQKGIAQDRLTPVGYGESRPKVVTRKIAEQNTFLHEGDTLTEAFITALPDTAQQEKCNALNRRTEFKVLRTTYHLFDLPTPQPADTKDKEKPAAEEPKQTTTKQEAEQSSKPPIASPLKYSSP
;
A
#
# COMPACT_ATOMS: atom_id res chain seq x y z
N MET A 1 -16.67 40.46 -19.30
CA MET A 1 -17.71 40.02 -18.36
C MET A 1 -17.63 38.52 -18.06
N ALA A 2 -17.50 37.64 -19.07
CA ALA A 2 -17.33 36.19 -18.83
C ALA A 2 -16.08 35.90 -17.97
N GLU A 3 -14.93 36.49 -18.33
CA GLU A 3 -13.68 36.42 -17.57
C GLU A 3 -13.85 36.90 -16.11
N CYS A 4 -14.52 38.03 -15.90
CA CYS A 4 -14.77 38.50 -14.54
C CYS A 4 -15.54 37.50 -13.70
N TYR A 5 -16.58 36.85 -14.28
CA TYR A 5 -17.32 35.80 -13.57
C TYR A 5 -16.49 34.53 -13.36
N ARG A 6 -15.61 34.15 -14.29
CA ARG A 6 -14.71 33.02 -14.16
C ARG A 6 -13.72 33.23 -13.02
N HIS A 7 -13.09 34.39 -12.96
CA HIS A 7 -12.11 34.74 -11.92
C HIS A 7 -12.69 34.86 -10.51
N ILE A 8 -13.98 35.17 -10.36
CA ILE A 8 -14.66 35.15 -9.05
C ILE A 8 -15.38 33.82 -8.78
N ASN A 9 -15.04 32.76 -9.51
CA ASN A 9 -15.57 31.41 -9.38
C ASN A 9 -17.11 31.28 -9.55
N TYR A 10 -17.73 32.21 -10.30
CA TYR A 10 -19.17 32.19 -10.55
C TYR A 10 -19.49 31.45 -11.86
N SER A 11 -19.23 30.13 -11.83
CA SER A 11 -19.24 29.26 -13.02
C SER A 11 -20.53 29.33 -13.85
N ALA A 12 -21.70 29.41 -13.22
CA ALA A 12 -22.97 29.47 -13.93
C ALA A 12 -23.13 30.78 -14.75
N LYS A 13 -22.74 31.94 -14.19
CA LYS A 13 -22.78 33.21 -14.90
C LYS A 13 -21.70 33.29 -15.98
N ALA A 14 -20.52 32.74 -15.70
CA ALA A 14 -19.44 32.68 -16.66
C ALA A 14 -19.84 31.84 -17.88
N ALA A 15 -20.40 30.64 -17.68
CA ALA A 15 -20.90 29.76 -18.76
C ALA A 15 -21.93 30.49 -19.65
N GLY A 16 -22.95 31.14 -19.06
CA GLY A 16 -23.93 31.91 -19.81
C GLY A 16 -23.31 33.06 -20.62
N ALA A 17 -22.30 33.73 -20.09
CA ALA A 17 -21.62 34.81 -20.77
C ALA A 17 -20.72 34.30 -21.92
N TYR A 18 -19.99 33.18 -21.75
CA TYR A 18 -19.25 32.54 -22.84
C TYR A 18 -20.17 31.98 -23.93
N GLN A 19 -21.30 31.39 -23.56
CA GLN A 19 -22.31 30.92 -24.48
C GLN A 19 -22.84 32.05 -25.41
N ASN A 20 -23.06 33.23 -24.82
CA ASN A 20 -23.43 34.42 -25.59
C ASN A 20 -22.27 34.89 -26.49
N ALA A 21 -21.03 34.91 -26.00
CA ALA A 21 -19.88 35.27 -26.82
C ALA A 21 -19.75 34.38 -28.06
N ILE A 22 -19.87 33.07 -27.91
CA ILE A 22 -19.83 32.10 -29.01
C ILE A 22 -21.02 32.31 -29.95
N ARG A 23 -22.26 32.52 -29.43
CA ARG A 23 -23.45 32.79 -30.20
C ARG A 23 -23.34 34.05 -31.09
N TYR A 24 -22.62 35.07 -30.60
CA TYR A 24 -22.37 36.31 -31.34
C TYR A 24 -21.05 36.29 -32.13
N HIS A 25 -20.48 35.09 -32.35
CA HIS A 25 -19.27 34.87 -33.15
C HIS A 25 -18.05 35.65 -32.65
N TYR A 26 -17.86 35.71 -31.33
CA TYR A 26 -16.61 36.27 -30.76
C TYR A 26 -15.40 35.44 -31.26
N PRO A 27 -14.37 36.08 -31.81
CA PRO A 27 -13.35 35.41 -32.60
C PRO A 27 -12.37 34.54 -31.80
N ASP A 28 -12.34 34.71 -30.48
CA ASP A 28 -11.41 33.98 -29.62
C ASP A 28 -11.91 32.57 -29.33
N THR A 29 -11.17 31.57 -29.81
CA THR A 29 -11.47 30.15 -29.61
C THR A 29 -11.41 29.71 -28.15
N MET A 30 -10.64 30.43 -27.29
CA MET A 30 -10.59 30.18 -25.85
C MET A 30 -11.96 30.28 -25.17
N ALA A 31 -12.90 31.04 -25.76
CA ALA A 31 -14.27 31.11 -25.24
C ALA A 31 -14.96 29.73 -25.23
N ILE A 32 -14.63 28.84 -26.18
CA ILE A 32 -15.18 27.48 -26.24
C ILE A 32 -14.55 26.61 -25.12
N LEU A 33 -13.24 26.70 -24.94
CA LEU A 33 -12.54 25.98 -23.87
C LEU A 33 -13.06 26.39 -22.48
N TYR A 34 -13.16 27.70 -22.24
CA TYR A 34 -13.66 28.21 -20.96
C TYR A 34 -15.14 27.88 -20.73
N LEU A 35 -15.96 27.84 -21.78
CA LEU A 35 -17.33 27.35 -21.67
C LEU A 35 -17.34 25.88 -21.22
N ALA A 36 -16.52 25.04 -21.84
CA ALA A 36 -16.41 23.63 -21.49
C ALA A 36 -15.97 23.46 -20.01
N GLN A 37 -14.96 24.20 -19.57
CA GLN A 37 -14.51 24.18 -18.17
C GLN A 37 -15.61 24.62 -17.19
N MET A 38 -16.34 25.70 -17.51
CA MET A 38 -17.45 26.17 -16.65
C MET A 38 -18.59 25.15 -16.57
N GLN A 39 -18.91 24.45 -17.65
CA GLN A 39 -19.90 23.37 -17.66
C GLN A 39 -19.39 22.15 -16.88
N HIS A 40 -18.10 21.84 -16.98
CA HIS A 40 -17.45 20.79 -16.22
C HIS A 40 -17.59 21.04 -14.70
N ARG A 41 -17.26 22.27 -14.25
CA ARG A 41 -17.44 22.73 -12.86
C ARG A 41 -18.89 22.69 -12.37
N GLN A 42 -19.87 22.72 -13.27
CA GLN A 42 -21.30 22.56 -12.94
C GLN A 42 -21.75 21.10 -12.93
N GLY A 43 -20.88 20.16 -13.31
CA GLY A 43 -21.20 18.74 -13.46
C GLY A 43 -22.02 18.43 -14.71
N ASP A 44 -22.13 19.39 -15.65
CA ASP A 44 -22.75 19.16 -16.97
C ASP A 44 -21.74 18.52 -17.92
N TYR A 45 -21.30 17.32 -17.57
CA TYR A 45 -20.27 16.58 -18.30
C TYR A 45 -20.60 16.35 -19.77
N LYS A 46 -21.89 16.20 -20.08
CA LYS A 46 -22.35 15.96 -21.46
C LYS A 46 -22.08 17.15 -22.37
N ASN A 47 -22.43 18.35 -21.93
CA ASN A 47 -22.23 19.57 -22.73
C ASN A 47 -20.75 20.03 -22.65
N ALA A 48 -20.10 19.88 -21.52
CA ALA A 48 -18.68 20.12 -21.39
C ALA A 48 -17.86 19.27 -22.39
N MET A 49 -18.11 17.96 -22.47
CA MET A 49 -17.44 17.06 -23.40
C MET A 49 -17.61 17.52 -24.87
N LYS A 50 -18.83 17.91 -25.28
CA LYS A 50 -19.07 18.42 -26.64
C LYS A 50 -18.25 19.68 -26.94
N ASN A 51 -18.13 20.58 -25.97
CA ASN A 51 -17.37 21.82 -26.16
C ASN A 51 -15.87 21.56 -26.14
N TYR A 52 -15.37 20.62 -25.32
CA TYR A 52 -13.98 20.18 -25.41
C TYR A 52 -13.66 19.55 -26.77
N GLU A 53 -14.55 18.70 -27.31
CA GLU A 53 -14.39 18.12 -28.63
C GLU A 53 -14.40 19.18 -29.72
N ALA A 54 -15.36 20.14 -29.69
CA ALA A 54 -15.41 21.26 -30.62
C ALA A 54 -14.14 22.14 -30.54
N TYR A 55 -13.58 22.34 -29.38
CA TYR A 55 -12.31 23.07 -29.23
C TYR A 55 -11.13 22.29 -29.80
N LEU A 56 -11.06 20.97 -29.54
CA LEU A 56 -10.02 20.08 -30.07
C LEU A 56 -10.05 19.93 -31.61
N GLU A 57 -11.20 20.16 -32.26
CA GLU A 57 -11.24 20.28 -33.71
C GLU A 57 -10.49 21.52 -34.23
N LEU A 58 -10.45 22.59 -33.43
CA LEU A 58 -9.75 23.84 -33.77
C LEU A 58 -8.30 23.85 -33.29
N VAL A 59 -8.02 23.27 -32.13
CA VAL A 59 -6.71 23.18 -31.50
C VAL A 59 -6.40 21.73 -31.15
N PRO A 60 -5.98 20.90 -32.12
CA PRO A 60 -5.69 19.49 -31.91
C PRO A 60 -4.61 19.27 -30.85
N ALA A 61 -4.81 18.27 -29.98
CA ALA A 61 -3.88 17.85 -28.94
C ALA A 61 -3.62 18.89 -27.83
N ASP A 62 -4.49 19.89 -27.63
CA ASP A 62 -4.43 20.73 -26.45
C ASP A 62 -4.56 19.87 -25.19
N PRO A 63 -3.58 19.93 -24.25
CA PRO A 63 -3.57 19.05 -23.07
C PRO A 63 -4.73 19.33 -22.11
N LEU A 64 -5.10 20.59 -21.89
CA LEU A 64 -6.19 20.96 -20.98
C LEU A 64 -7.53 20.48 -21.50
N ALA A 65 -7.79 20.68 -22.80
CA ALA A 65 -9.02 20.20 -23.43
C ALA A 65 -9.07 18.67 -23.46
N THR A 66 -7.94 18.02 -23.71
CA THR A 66 -7.82 16.55 -23.70
C THR A 66 -8.10 15.99 -22.30
N ASN A 67 -7.48 16.53 -21.28
CA ASN A 67 -7.66 16.11 -19.89
C ASN A 67 -9.08 16.43 -19.38
N GLY A 68 -9.62 17.61 -19.72
CA GLY A 68 -11.01 17.95 -19.39
C GLY A 68 -12.02 16.99 -20.01
N ARG A 69 -11.82 16.60 -21.28
CA ARG A 69 -12.67 15.59 -21.94
C ARG A 69 -12.55 14.21 -21.25
N LEU A 70 -11.34 13.78 -20.89
CA LEU A 70 -11.13 12.54 -20.14
C LEU A 70 -11.83 12.59 -18.77
N GLY A 71 -11.71 13.72 -18.05
CA GLY A 71 -12.41 13.94 -16.79
C GLY A 71 -13.93 13.82 -16.94
N CYS A 72 -14.52 14.44 -17.96
CA CYS A 72 -15.95 14.32 -18.26
C CYS A 72 -16.40 12.87 -18.52
N MET A 73 -15.53 12.02 -19.08
CA MET A 73 -15.81 10.58 -19.28
C MET A 73 -15.73 9.79 -17.98
N GLN A 74 -14.77 10.11 -17.12
CA GLN A 74 -14.48 9.35 -15.91
C GLN A 74 -15.36 9.75 -14.72
N ALA A 75 -15.68 11.03 -14.54
CA ALA A 75 -16.43 11.53 -13.40
C ALA A 75 -17.79 10.83 -13.14
N PRO A 76 -18.62 10.51 -14.15
CA PRO A 76 -19.84 9.73 -13.94
C PRO A 76 -19.57 8.30 -13.43
N LEU A 77 -18.46 7.68 -13.86
CA LEU A 77 -18.04 6.34 -13.43
C LEU A 77 -17.59 6.37 -11.98
N TRP A 78 -16.79 7.37 -11.59
CA TRP A 78 -16.35 7.55 -10.21
C TRP A 78 -17.53 7.82 -9.27
N LYS A 79 -18.54 8.59 -9.68
CA LYS A 79 -19.77 8.78 -8.90
C LYS A 79 -20.57 7.49 -8.74
N LYS A 80 -20.56 6.61 -9.74
CA LYS A 80 -21.24 5.31 -9.69
C LYS A 80 -20.49 4.30 -8.80
N HIS A 81 -19.16 4.41 -8.75
CA HIS A 81 -18.26 3.55 -7.98
C HIS A 81 -17.41 4.41 -7.02
N PRO A 82 -18.02 4.92 -5.93
CA PRO A 82 -17.33 5.78 -4.98
C PRO A 82 -16.22 5.02 -4.25
N THR A 83 -15.19 5.75 -3.84
CA THR A 83 -14.17 5.24 -2.93
C THR A 83 -14.75 5.07 -1.51
N LEU A 84 -13.97 4.49 -0.60
CA LEU A 84 -14.40 4.24 0.79
C LEU A 84 -14.40 5.51 1.66
N TYR A 85 -13.93 6.63 1.16
CA TYR A 85 -13.94 7.88 1.90
C TYR A 85 -15.37 8.29 2.26
N THR A 86 -15.55 8.76 3.48
CA THR A 86 -16.74 9.48 3.92
C THR A 86 -16.40 10.95 4.11
N VAL A 87 -17.25 11.84 3.63
CA VAL A 87 -17.03 13.29 3.68
C VAL A 87 -18.22 13.95 4.38
N LYS A 88 -17.92 14.83 5.37
CA LYS A 88 -18.93 15.52 6.17
C LYS A 88 -18.58 17.00 6.30
N LYS A 89 -19.59 17.86 6.30
CA LYS A 89 -19.42 19.29 6.58
C LYS A 89 -19.17 19.50 8.08
N GLU A 90 -18.20 20.37 8.40
CA GLU A 90 -17.88 20.75 9.78
C GLU A 90 -18.60 22.06 10.16
N PRO A 91 -19.82 22.02 10.73
CA PRO A 91 -20.62 23.22 10.91
C PRO A 91 -19.96 24.27 11.83
N ILE A 92 -19.16 23.82 12.81
CA ILE A 92 -18.53 24.71 13.77
C ILE A 92 -17.39 25.52 13.13
N LEU A 93 -16.63 24.89 12.21
CA LEU A 93 -15.51 25.53 11.52
C LEU A 93 -15.98 26.47 10.41
N ASN A 94 -17.20 26.29 9.91
CA ASN A 94 -17.73 27.02 8.76
C ASN A 94 -18.63 28.20 9.17
N GLY A 95 -18.35 29.35 8.59
CA GLY A 95 -19.17 30.55 8.70
C GLY A 95 -20.18 30.70 7.56
N ARG A 96 -20.62 31.94 7.33
CA ARG A 96 -21.55 32.30 6.23
C ARG A 96 -20.86 32.55 4.89
N ARG A 97 -19.56 32.69 4.89
CA ARG A 97 -18.71 32.99 3.73
C ARG A 97 -17.63 31.91 3.60
N SER A 98 -16.60 32.17 2.80
CA SER A 98 -15.51 31.20 2.61
C SER A 98 -14.70 30.96 3.87
N ASP A 99 -14.52 29.69 4.18
CA ASP A 99 -13.57 29.15 5.16
C ASP A 99 -12.82 28.02 4.46
N TYR A 100 -11.49 28.11 4.36
CA TYR A 100 -10.71 27.22 3.50
C TYR A 100 -9.26 27.03 3.96
N SER A 101 -8.55 26.14 3.29
CA SER A 101 -7.15 25.77 3.54
C SER A 101 -6.88 25.42 5.00
N PRO A 102 -7.58 24.41 5.56
CA PRO A 102 -7.36 23.94 6.92
C PRO A 102 -5.98 23.31 7.05
N MET A 103 -5.30 23.58 8.17
CA MET A 103 -4.02 22.98 8.53
C MET A 103 -4.03 22.58 10.00
N LEU A 104 -3.89 21.29 10.27
CA LEU A 104 -3.80 20.74 11.61
C LEU A 104 -2.45 21.05 12.26
N TYR A 105 -2.46 21.27 13.57
CA TYR A 105 -1.30 21.59 14.37
C TYR A 105 -1.37 20.95 15.77
N GLY A 106 -0.21 20.71 16.37
CA GLY A 106 -0.06 20.07 17.67
C GLY A 106 0.20 18.57 17.58
N ASP A 107 0.80 18.00 18.62
CA ASP A 107 1.17 16.58 18.66
C ASP A 107 -0.06 15.65 18.66
N GLU A 108 -1.19 16.15 19.21
CA GLU A 108 -2.47 15.43 19.26
C GLU A 108 -3.47 15.90 18.20
N TRP A 109 -3.03 16.77 17.25
CA TRP A 109 -3.89 17.31 16.20
C TRP A 109 -5.15 18.01 16.77
N ASP A 110 -4.96 18.70 17.88
CA ASP A 110 -6.00 19.36 18.68
C ASP A 110 -6.25 20.80 18.28
N GLN A 111 -5.44 21.36 17.38
CA GLN A 111 -5.57 22.70 16.84
C GLN A 111 -5.70 22.67 15.32
N ILE A 112 -6.55 23.51 14.78
CA ILE A 112 -6.71 23.69 13.33
C ILE A 112 -6.65 25.18 12.99
N TYR A 113 -5.76 25.52 12.07
CA TYR A 113 -5.63 26.84 11.47
C TYR A 113 -6.29 26.81 10.11
N PHE A 114 -6.96 27.90 9.72
CA PHE A 114 -7.59 27.97 8.41
C PHE A 114 -7.79 29.43 7.99
N THR A 115 -7.94 29.66 6.70
CA THR A 115 -8.22 30.96 6.12
C THR A 115 -9.71 31.22 6.14
N THR A 116 -10.12 32.44 6.51
CA THR A 116 -11.53 32.82 6.58
C THR A 116 -11.78 34.26 6.10
N THR A 117 -12.92 34.49 5.48
CA THR A 117 -13.42 35.82 5.11
C THR A 117 -14.47 36.32 6.10
N ARG A 118 -14.43 35.88 7.35
CA ARG A 118 -15.29 36.36 8.44
C ARG A 118 -15.01 37.83 8.72
N PRO A 119 -16.00 38.60 9.21
CA PRO A 119 -15.75 39.97 9.63
C PRO A 119 -14.76 39.97 10.78
N GLN A 120 -13.68 40.71 10.61
CA GLN A 120 -12.71 40.98 11.67
C GLN A 120 -13.20 42.02 12.67
N ILE A 121 -12.46 42.08 13.80
CA ILE A 121 -12.64 43.12 14.83
C ILE A 121 -12.12 44.48 14.33
N THR A 122 -11.13 44.48 13.45
CA THR A 122 -10.59 45.64 12.77
C THR A 122 -11.37 45.94 11.50
N ALA A 123 -11.74 47.19 11.29
CA ALA A 123 -12.64 47.70 10.25
C ALA A 123 -12.43 47.06 8.88
N GLY A 124 -13.46 46.36 8.42
CA GLY A 124 -13.39 45.56 7.22
C GLY A 124 -13.28 46.36 5.94
N GLU A 125 -12.08 46.57 5.48
CA GLU A 125 -11.81 47.02 4.13
C GLU A 125 -12.00 45.89 3.12
N ILE A 126 -12.42 46.27 1.93
CA ILE A 126 -12.58 45.33 0.82
C ILE A 126 -11.21 45.13 0.18
N SER A 127 -10.77 43.89 0.01
CA SER A 127 -9.54 43.58 -0.70
C SER A 127 -9.50 44.24 -2.09
N GLY A 128 -8.42 44.93 -2.39
CA GLY A 128 -8.18 45.50 -3.73
C GLY A 128 -8.00 44.43 -4.81
N ILE A 129 -7.67 43.18 -4.41
CA ILE A 129 -7.46 42.04 -5.32
C ILE A 129 -8.79 41.34 -5.62
N THR A 130 -9.51 40.93 -4.57
CA THR A 130 -10.68 40.05 -4.70
C THR A 130 -12.01 40.78 -4.76
N GLY A 131 -12.04 42.05 -4.33
CA GLY A 131 -13.26 42.87 -4.20
C GLY A 131 -14.20 42.38 -3.09
N ILE A 132 -13.73 41.50 -2.21
CA ILE A 132 -14.44 40.99 -1.02
C ILE A 132 -13.65 41.38 0.24
N LYS A 133 -14.16 41.10 1.43
CA LYS A 133 -13.43 41.37 2.67
C LYS A 133 -12.13 40.58 2.70
N SER A 134 -11.08 41.20 3.27
CA SER A 134 -9.78 40.58 3.47
C SER A 134 -9.90 39.24 4.17
N ALA A 135 -9.12 38.27 3.71
CA ALA A 135 -9.04 36.94 4.30
C ALA A 135 -7.94 36.94 5.36
N ASP A 136 -8.19 36.25 6.46
CA ASP A 136 -7.24 36.11 7.56
C ASP A 136 -7.16 34.69 8.07
N LEU A 137 -6.07 34.39 8.79
CA LEU A 137 -5.90 33.14 9.51
C LEU A 137 -6.68 33.16 10.84
N TRP A 138 -7.53 32.18 11.01
CA TRP A 138 -8.21 31.90 12.27
C TRP A 138 -7.82 30.52 12.76
N MET A 139 -8.11 30.23 14.02
CA MET A 139 -7.86 28.94 14.63
C MET A 139 -9.04 28.44 15.44
N SER A 140 -9.12 27.14 15.61
CA SER A 140 -9.98 26.47 16.58
C SER A 140 -9.18 25.43 17.34
N LYS A 141 -9.64 25.09 18.56
CA LYS A 141 -9.08 24.00 19.38
C LYS A 141 -10.14 22.95 19.62
N LYS A 142 -9.72 21.72 19.88
CA LYS A 142 -10.60 20.67 20.38
C LYS A 142 -10.76 20.82 21.91
N ASP A 143 -11.98 20.62 22.40
CA ASP A 143 -12.28 20.50 23.83
C ASP A 143 -11.79 19.13 24.36
N ASP A 144 -11.89 18.92 25.68
CA ASP A 144 -11.53 17.65 26.35
C ASP A 144 -12.31 16.43 25.82
N LYS A 145 -13.36 16.65 25.02
CA LYS A 145 -14.15 15.59 24.37
C LYS A 145 -13.80 15.39 22.90
N GLY A 146 -12.76 16.07 22.43
CA GLY A 146 -12.32 16.03 21.04
C GLY A 146 -13.21 16.77 20.04
N LYS A 147 -14.09 17.69 20.49
CA LYS A 147 -14.95 18.50 19.63
C LYS A 147 -14.34 19.88 19.41
N TRP A 148 -14.43 20.37 18.17
CA TRP A 148 -14.00 21.71 17.85
C TRP A 148 -14.79 22.77 18.62
N GLU A 149 -14.09 23.72 19.19
CA GLU A 149 -14.64 24.95 19.76
C GLU A 149 -14.94 25.98 18.64
N PRO A 150 -15.76 26.99 18.89
CA PRO A 150 -15.96 28.08 17.94
C PRO A 150 -14.61 28.74 17.57
N PRO A 151 -14.31 28.91 16.28
CA PRO A 151 -13.06 29.51 15.85
C PRO A 151 -12.88 30.95 16.36
N THR A 152 -11.64 31.30 16.64
CA THR A 152 -11.23 32.63 17.09
C THR A 152 -10.14 33.21 16.15
N ALA A 153 -10.08 34.53 16.07
CA ALA A 153 -8.95 35.19 15.43
C ALA A 153 -7.66 34.87 16.20
N ILE A 154 -6.56 34.75 15.47
CA ILE A 154 -5.25 34.50 16.08
C ILE A 154 -4.79 35.74 16.80
N GLU A 155 -4.45 35.61 18.08
CA GLU A 155 -3.88 36.71 18.88
C GLU A 155 -2.42 36.98 18.49
N GLY A 156 -2.00 38.24 18.55
CA GLY A 156 -0.65 38.68 18.23
C GLY A 156 -0.55 39.45 16.91
N GLY A 157 0.64 39.51 16.34
CA GLY A 157 0.92 40.29 15.13
C GLY A 157 0.85 39.51 13.83
N LEU A 158 0.28 38.28 13.83
CA LEU A 158 0.28 37.42 12.65
C LEU A 158 -0.60 37.94 11.52
N CYS A 159 -1.82 38.40 11.86
CA CYS A 159 -2.73 39.01 10.90
C CYS A 159 -2.44 40.49 10.81
N THR A 160 -2.28 41.00 9.58
CA THR A 160 -1.91 42.36 9.28
C THR A 160 -3.03 43.11 8.55
N GLU A 161 -2.74 44.24 7.92
CA GLU A 161 -3.68 44.95 7.03
C GLU A 161 -3.85 44.24 5.67
N TYR A 162 -2.99 43.26 5.38
CA TYR A 162 -3.02 42.46 4.17
C TYR A 162 -3.90 41.19 4.35
N GLU A 163 -3.94 40.36 3.32
CA GLU A 163 -4.64 39.08 3.38
C GLU A 163 -3.64 37.95 3.75
N GLU A 164 -3.85 37.26 4.85
CA GLU A 164 -3.05 36.12 5.27
C GLU A 164 -3.85 34.83 5.14
N GLY A 165 -3.20 33.78 4.61
CA GLY A 165 -3.85 32.49 4.39
C GLY A 165 -2.91 31.34 4.10
N ALA A 166 -3.45 30.18 3.85
CA ALA A 166 -2.77 28.95 3.47
C ALA A 166 -1.40 28.78 4.15
N CYS A 167 -1.38 28.20 5.32
CA CYS A 167 -0.17 28.03 6.13
C CYS A 167 0.27 26.57 6.23
N CYS A 168 1.55 26.36 6.59
CA CYS A 168 2.09 25.08 7.04
C CYS A 168 3.08 25.31 8.20
N PHE A 169 3.46 24.23 8.86
CA PHE A 169 4.36 24.29 10.01
C PHE A 169 5.64 23.50 9.72
N ALA A 170 6.77 24.02 10.23
CA ALA A 170 8.00 23.25 10.27
C ALA A 170 7.86 22.08 11.27
N PRO A 171 8.66 21.00 11.11
CA PRO A 171 8.63 19.86 12.03
C PRO A 171 8.93 20.21 13.49
N ASP A 172 9.58 21.33 13.74
CA ASP A 172 9.86 21.86 15.09
C ASP A 172 8.62 22.38 15.82
N GLY A 173 7.50 22.57 15.10
CA GLY A 173 6.27 23.16 15.61
C GLY A 173 6.38 24.62 16.03
N LYS A 174 7.51 25.29 15.76
CA LYS A 174 7.78 26.67 16.20
C LYS A 174 7.81 27.69 15.05
N THR A 175 7.95 27.18 13.83
CA THR A 175 7.99 28.01 12.63
C THR A 175 6.76 27.73 11.77
N MET A 176 6.03 28.80 11.44
CA MET A 176 4.93 28.79 10.48
C MET A 176 5.39 29.44 9.18
N TYR A 177 5.05 28.83 8.07
CA TYR A 177 5.11 29.44 6.74
C TYR A 177 3.69 29.72 6.28
N LEU A 178 3.45 30.90 5.75
CA LEU A 178 2.10 31.33 5.34
C LEU A 178 2.15 32.15 4.06
N THR A 179 1.05 32.17 3.35
CA THR A 179 0.84 33.06 2.20
C THR A 179 0.32 34.41 2.68
N ARG A 180 0.90 35.51 2.20
CA ARG A 180 0.40 36.87 2.38
C ARG A 180 0.16 37.50 1.01
N CYS A 181 -1.05 38.01 0.78
CA CYS A 181 -1.38 38.73 -0.44
C CYS A 181 -1.32 40.25 -0.18
N THR A 182 -0.41 40.91 -0.87
CA THR A 182 -0.26 42.37 -0.82
C THR A 182 -0.77 42.99 -2.11
N PHE A 183 -1.30 44.21 -2.03
CA PHE A 183 -1.67 44.99 -3.20
C PHE A 183 -0.76 46.22 -3.29
N ASP A 184 -0.09 46.36 -4.41
CA ASP A 184 0.68 47.52 -4.76
C ASP A 184 0.29 47.95 -6.18
N ALA A 185 -0.05 49.22 -6.38
CA ALA A 185 -0.48 49.73 -7.68
C ALA A 185 0.66 49.79 -8.71
N ASP A 186 1.90 49.92 -8.25
CA ASP A 186 3.09 50.03 -9.10
C ASP A 186 3.77 48.64 -9.33
N TYR A 187 3.55 47.72 -8.40
CA TYR A 187 4.09 46.33 -8.45
C TYR A 187 3.01 45.33 -8.08
N PRO A 188 2.17 44.93 -9.04
CA PRO A 188 1.06 44.02 -8.77
C PRO A 188 1.56 42.61 -8.45
N ARG A 189 2.18 42.45 -7.30
CA ARG A 189 2.50 41.14 -6.73
C ARG A 189 1.27 40.66 -5.97
N TYR A 190 0.80 39.47 -6.32
CA TYR A 190 -0.45 38.95 -5.76
C TYR A 190 -0.24 38.17 -4.48
N ALA A 191 0.85 37.39 -4.36
CA ALA A 191 1.11 36.56 -3.19
C ALA A 191 2.61 36.45 -2.87
N GLU A 192 2.93 36.42 -1.58
CA GLU A 192 4.28 36.23 -1.02
C GLU A 192 4.25 35.18 0.07
N ILE A 193 5.33 34.42 0.24
CA ILE A 193 5.49 33.54 1.39
C ILE A 193 6.21 34.26 2.50
N CYS A 194 5.62 34.23 3.69
CA CYS A 194 6.18 34.78 4.92
C CYS A 194 6.46 33.67 5.93
N THR A 195 7.35 33.97 6.87
CA THR A 195 7.60 33.13 8.05
C THR A 195 7.15 33.85 9.31
N SER A 196 6.64 33.10 10.26
CA SER A 196 6.37 33.57 11.62
C SER A 196 6.89 32.56 12.62
N THR A 197 7.42 33.02 13.73
CA THR A 197 7.95 32.16 14.78
C THR A 197 7.07 32.22 16.02
N ARG A 198 6.91 31.11 16.70
CA ARG A 198 6.14 31.03 17.94
C ARG A 198 7.03 31.27 19.15
N SER A 199 6.65 32.22 19.97
CA SER A 199 7.22 32.47 21.30
C SER A 199 6.11 32.38 22.32
N ASP A 200 6.22 31.44 23.27
CA ASP A 200 5.19 31.12 24.24
C ASP A 200 3.85 30.76 23.58
N ALA A 201 2.82 31.58 23.73
CA ALA A 201 1.48 31.33 23.20
C ALA A 201 1.17 32.12 21.91
N SER A 202 2.06 33.02 21.46
CA SER A 202 1.77 33.92 20.35
C SER A 202 2.73 33.75 19.18
N TRP A 203 2.24 34.08 17.98
CA TRP A 203 3.01 34.12 16.75
C TRP A 203 3.57 35.55 16.51
N SER A 204 4.80 35.64 16.01
CA SER A 204 5.43 36.91 15.63
C SER A 204 4.75 37.51 14.38
N ALA A 205 5.00 38.79 14.12
CA ALA A 205 4.62 39.39 12.84
C ALA A 205 5.29 38.65 11.66
N PRO A 206 4.58 38.49 10.54
CA PRO A 206 5.09 37.77 9.36
C PRO A 206 6.33 38.48 8.79
N GLN A 207 7.37 37.70 8.49
CA GLN A 207 8.58 38.17 7.83
C GLN A 207 8.65 37.57 6.43
N LEU A 208 8.92 38.40 5.42
CA LEU A 208 9.04 37.95 4.03
C LEU A 208 10.14 36.91 3.90
N LEU A 209 9.82 35.74 3.30
CA LEU A 209 10.78 34.74 2.88
C LEU A 209 11.19 34.99 1.43
N GLN A 210 12.40 35.51 1.21
CA GLN A 210 12.89 35.86 -0.13
C GLN A 210 13.23 34.61 -0.93
N ILE A 211 12.28 34.05 -1.66
CA ILE A 211 12.45 32.84 -2.48
C ILE A 211 13.23 33.14 -3.77
N SER A 212 12.91 34.24 -4.43
CA SER A 212 13.51 34.64 -5.70
C SER A 212 13.73 36.16 -5.73
N LYS A 213 14.54 36.62 -6.67
CA LYS A 213 14.68 38.04 -7.01
C LYS A 213 13.57 38.51 -7.95
N ASP A 214 12.80 37.61 -8.52
CA ASP A 214 11.66 37.96 -9.35
C ASP A 214 10.54 38.54 -8.48
N THR A 215 10.17 39.79 -8.80
CA THR A 215 9.15 40.54 -8.07
C THR A 215 7.81 40.59 -8.79
N LEU A 216 7.70 39.93 -9.96
CA LEU A 216 6.47 39.94 -10.77
C LEU A 216 5.63 38.70 -10.58
N SER A 217 6.24 37.61 -10.13
CA SER A 217 5.56 36.35 -9.91
C SER A 217 4.96 36.22 -8.52
N SER A 218 3.91 35.44 -8.39
CA SER A 218 3.28 35.03 -7.13
C SER A 218 4.00 33.86 -6.49
N TYR A 219 4.07 33.83 -5.17
CA TYR A 219 4.60 32.73 -4.35
C TYR A 219 3.60 32.44 -3.24
N ALA A 220 2.98 31.25 -3.27
CA ALA A 220 1.86 30.93 -2.40
C ALA A 220 1.87 29.48 -1.93
N HIS A 221 0.94 29.14 -1.04
CA HIS A 221 0.62 27.79 -0.57
C HIS A 221 1.86 26.99 -0.15
N PRO A 222 2.60 27.46 0.86
CA PRO A 222 3.79 26.75 1.33
C PRO A 222 3.43 25.39 1.94
N ALA A 223 4.30 24.40 1.71
CA ALA A 223 4.25 23.10 2.36
C ALA A 223 5.67 22.64 2.71
N MET A 224 5.83 22.06 3.89
CA MET A 224 7.12 21.55 4.36
C MET A 224 7.23 20.05 4.08
N SER A 225 8.39 19.60 3.57
CA SER A 225 8.68 18.18 3.51
C SER A 225 8.79 17.56 4.92
N PRO A 226 8.46 16.26 5.11
CA PRO A 226 8.47 15.64 6.44
C PRO A 226 9.84 15.66 7.13
N ASP A 227 10.93 15.67 6.36
CA ASP A 227 12.30 15.78 6.86
C ASP A 227 12.74 17.21 7.19
N GLY A 228 11.89 18.20 6.90
CA GLY A 228 12.16 19.61 7.12
C GLY A 228 13.23 20.22 6.21
N GLN A 229 13.67 19.52 5.15
CA GLN A 229 14.75 19.96 4.28
C GLN A 229 14.28 20.78 3.08
N TRP A 230 12.98 20.66 2.71
CA TRP A 230 12.43 21.29 1.52
C TRP A 230 11.15 22.06 1.84
N ILE A 231 11.06 23.28 1.30
CA ILE A 231 9.79 24.00 1.18
C ILE A 231 9.27 23.78 -0.24
N TYR A 232 8.06 23.27 -0.33
CA TYR A 232 7.27 23.24 -1.55
C TYR A 232 6.36 24.45 -1.57
N PHE A 233 6.16 25.02 -2.73
CA PHE A 233 5.33 26.21 -2.89
C PHE A 233 4.76 26.27 -4.31
N VAL A 234 3.82 27.17 -4.50
CA VAL A 234 3.14 27.38 -5.78
C VAL A 234 3.58 28.72 -6.36
N SER A 235 3.90 28.75 -7.65
CA SER A 235 4.31 29.95 -8.34
C SER A 235 4.04 29.90 -9.85
N ASP A 236 3.74 31.07 -10.43
CA ASP A 236 3.69 31.33 -11.86
C ASP A 236 5.02 31.88 -12.43
N MET A 237 6.13 31.68 -11.70
CA MET A 237 7.43 32.20 -12.12
C MET A 237 7.92 31.55 -13.42
N PRO A 238 8.73 32.25 -14.23
CA PRO A 238 9.24 31.78 -15.50
C PRO A 238 9.96 30.42 -15.37
N GLY A 239 9.68 29.54 -16.32
CA GLY A 239 10.23 28.17 -16.35
C GLY A 239 9.25 27.10 -15.83
N GLY A 240 8.02 27.50 -15.53
CA GLY A 240 6.90 26.59 -15.26
C GLY A 240 6.37 25.88 -16.49
N MET A 241 5.40 24.99 -16.26
CA MET A 241 4.73 24.20 -17.30
C MET A 241 3.36 24.75 -17.68
N GLY A 242 2.71 25.44 -16.75
CA GLY A 242 1.35 25.91 -16.89
C GLY A 242 1.07 27.28 -16.34
N GLY A 243 -0.04 27.41 -15.63
CA GLY A 243 -0.40 28.61 -14.89
C GLY A 243 0.36 28.70 -13.58
N LEU A 244 -0.18 28.08 -12.55
CA LEU A 244 0.47 27.94 -11.25
C LEU A 244 1.04 26.53 -11.11
N ASP A 245 2.34 26.43 -10.96
CA ASP A 245 3.05 25.16 -10.79
C ASP A 245 3.51 24.96 -9.34
N ILE A 246 3.69 23.69 -8.96
CA ILE A 246 4.38 23.34 -7.71
C ILE A 246 5.89 23.36 -7.95
N TRP A 247 6.57 24.10 -7.11
CA TRP A 247 8.02 24.23 -7.04
C TRP A 247 8.50 23.77 -5.67
N ARG A 248 9.81 23.51 -5.56
CA ARG A 248 10.46 23.25 -4.26
C ARG A 248 11.77 24.03 -4.16
N ILE A 249 12.16 24.30 -2.92
CA ILE A 249 13.44 24.96 -2.62
C ILE A 249 14.05 24.32 -1.38
N ALA A 250 15.36 24.02 -1.44
CA ALA A 250 16.04 23.41 -0.31
C ALA A 250 16.30 24.43 0.80
N LEU A 251 16.09 24.02 2.06
CA LEU A 251 16.55 24.71 3.25
C LEU A 251 17.94 24.21 3.60
N THR A 252 18.95 25.09 3.55
CA THR A 252 20.32 24.75 3.86
C THR A 252 20.82 25.59 5.05
N GLU A 253 21.92 25.18 5.67
CA GLU A 253 22.58 25.96 6.74
C GLU A 253 23.00 27.37 6.27
N HIS A 254 23.13 27.59 4.96
CA HIS A 254 23.52 28.85 4.35
C HIS A 254 22.35 29.67 3.80
N GLY A 255 21.11 29.23 4.04
CA GLY A 255 19.88 29.84 3.54
C GLY A 255 19.17 29.00 2.49
N LEU A 256 18.36 29.62 1.64
CA LEU A 256 17.58 28.95 0.60
C LEU A 256 18.48 28.55 -0.59
N GLY A 257 18.23 27.36 -1.13
CA GLY A 257 18.85 26.88 -2.37
C GLY A 257 18.28 27.54 -3.62
N GLY A 258 18.41 26.87 -4.78
CA GLY A 258 17.71 27.26 -6.00
C GLY A 258 16.31 26.67 -6.03
N ALA A 259 15.34 27.39 -6.59
CA ALA A 259 14.01 26.86 -6.81
C ALA A 259 14.00 25.86 -7.97
N GLU A 260 13.33 24.72 -7.79
CA GLU A 260 13.20 23.63 -8.76
C GLU A 260 11.72 23.40 -9.07
N ASN A 261 11.35 23.41 -10.36
CA ASN A 261 10.00 23.02 -10.79
C ASN A 261 9.83 21.51 -10.63
N MET A 262 8.70 21.05 -10.10
CA MET A 262 8.46 19.60 -9.91
C MET A 262 8.28 18.85 -11.22
N GLY A 263 7.90 19.52 -12.31
CA GLY A 263 7.73 18.91 -13.63
C GLY A 263 6.64 17.82 -13.68
N GLU A 264 6.60 17.11 -14.80
CA GLU A 264 5.73 15.93 -14.94
C GLU A 264 6.17 14.79 -14.02
N PRO A 265 5.24 14.01 -13.47
CA PRO A 265 3.78 14.05 -13.70
C PRO A 265 3.01 14.94 -12.72
N ILE A 266 3.67 15.74 -11.88
CA ILE A 266 3.01 16.59 -10.88
C ILE A 266 2.38 17.80 -11.55
N ASN A 267 3.21 18.60 -12.25
CA ASN A 267 2.76 19.81 -12.93
C ASN A 267 2.20 19.52 -14.32
N THR A 268 1.23 20.32 -14.73
CA THR A 268 0.51 20.26 -16.02
C THR A 268 0.45 21.67 -16.65
N PRO A 269 -0.11 21.82 -17.85
CA PRO A 269 -0.43 23.16 -18.37
C PRO A 269 -1.54 23.91 -17.62
N GLY A 270 -2.17 23.29 -16.62
CA GLY A 270 -3.17 23.90 -15.74
C GLY A 270 -2.57 24.62 -14.55
N ASN A 271 -3.24 24.50 -13.41
CA ASN A 271 -2.81 25.01 -12.14
C ASN A 271 -2.67 23.86 -11.15
N GLU A 272 -1.54 23.77 -10.47
CA GLU A 272 -1.28 22.85 -9.38
C GLU A 272 -1.09 23.67 -8.09
N MET A 273 -1.94 23.40 -7.10
CA MET A 273 -2.07 24.26 -5.92
C MET A 273 -2.18 23.46 -4.63
N PHE A 274 -1.98 24.13 -3.49
CA PHE A 274 -2.17 23.58 -2.14
C PHE A 274 -1.44 22.27 -1.88
N PRO A 275 -0.12 22.18 -2.12
CA PRO A 275 0.65 21.00 -1.75
C PRO A 275 0.59 20.76 -0.24
N THR A 276 0.55 19.49 0.19
CA THR A 276 0.67 19.09 1.59
C THR A 276 1.28 17.70 1.68
N PHE A 277 2.06 17.45 2.73
CA PHE A 277 2.71 16.15 2.96
C PHE A 277 2.10 15.44 4.15
N ARG A 278 2.01 14.12 4.04
CA ARG A 278 1.88 13.25 5.21
C ARG A 278 3.27 12.89 5.75
N PRO A 279 3.39 12.50 7.04
CA PRO A 279 4.67 12.10 7.64
C PRO A 279 5.39 10.95 6.92
N ASN A 280 4.67 10.10 6.18
CA ASN A 280 5.23 9.01 5.38
C ASN A 280 5.77 9.43 4.00
N GLY A 281 5.75 10.73 3.67
CA GLY A 281 6.26 11.27 2.42
C GLY A 281 5.25 11.34 1.26
N GLU A 282 4.01 10.91 1.46
CA GLU A 282 2.96 11.10 0.47
C GLU A 282 2.65 12.58 0.27
N LEU A 283 2.72 13.05 -0.97
CA LEU A 283 2.34 14.42 -1.36
C LEU A 283 0.89 14.43 -1.85
N TYR A 284 0.10 15.36 -1.34
CA TYR A 284 -1.24 15.66 -1.83
C TYR A 284 -1.25 17.10 -2.38
N PHE A 285 -1.96 17.31 -3.47
CA PHE A 285 -2.10 18.61 -4.10
C PHE A 285 -3.41 18.69 -4.87
N SER A 286 -3.78 19.88 -5.32
CA SER A 286 -5.00 20.09 -6.11
C SER A 286 -4.66 20.62 -7.48
N SER A 287 -5.35 20.14 -8.51
CA SER A 287 -5.10 20.53 -9.89
C SER A 287 -6.40 20.67 -10.69
N ASP A 288 -6.44 21.62 -11.62
CA ASP A 288 -7.45 21.74 -12.68
C ASP A 288 -6.92 21.34 -14.06
N GLY A 289 -5.64 20.95 -14.13
CA GLY A 289 -4.98 20.55 -15.37
C GLY A 289 -4.96 19.03 -15.60
N HIS A 290 -5.04 18.23 -14.55
CA HIS A 290 -5.17 16.77 -14.63
C HIS A 290 -6.62 16.35 -14.94
N PRO A 291 -6.87 15.10 -15.46
CA PRO A 291 -8.22 14.58 -15.59
C PRO A 291 -8.95 14.54 -14.25
N GLY A 292 -10.00 15.33 -14.11
CA GLY A 292 -10.72 15.57 -12.87
C GLY A 292 -12.23 15.50 -12.98
N MET A 293 -12.91 15.85 -11.89
CA MET A 293 -14.37 15.87 -11.80
C MET A 293 -14.98 17.23 -12.07
N GLY A 294 -14.17 18.30 -12.01
CA GLY A 294 -14.74 19.63 -12.17
C GLY A 294 -13.75 20.78 -12.13
N GLY A 295 -13.65 21.43 -10.99
CA GLY A 295 -12.72 22.50 -10.73
C GLY A 295 -11.34 21.99 -10.34
N LEU A 296 -10.81 22.49 -9.22
CA LEU A 296 -9.66 21.86 -8.59
C LEU A 296 -10.06 20.49 -8.03
N ASP A 297 -9.34 19.47 -8.37
CA ASP A 297 -9.48 18.13 -7.81
C ASP A 297 -8.23 17.78 -7.00
N ILE A 298 -8.39 17.02 -5.90
CA ILE A 298 -7.28 16.57 -5.06
C ILE A 298 -6.65 15.31 -5.66
N PHE A 299 -5.32 15.34 -5.75
CA PHE A 299 -4.47 14.24 -6.23
C PHE A 299 -3.50 13.80 -5.13
N LYS A 300 -3.14 12.53 -5.17
CA LYS A 300 -2.07 11.94 -4.37
C LYS A 300 -0.89 11.66 -5.28
N ALA A 301 0.30 12.06 -4.87
CA ALA A 301 1.56 11.74 -5.54
C ALA A 301 2.44 10.89 -4.63
N LEU A 302 3.03 9.85 -5.20
CA LEU A 302 3.97 8.95 -4.55
C LEU A 302 5.30 8.97 -5.29
N CYS A 303 6.39 9.12 -4.54
CA CYS A 303 7.75 9.01 -5.05
C CYS A 303 8.28 7.61 -4.72
N ASP A 304 8.70 6.87 -5.75
CA ASP A 304 9.31 5.56 -5.54
C ASP A 304 10.78 5.67 -5.12
N SER A 305 11.41 4.52 -4.81
CA SER A 305 12.83 4.46 -4.41
C SER A 305 13.80 4.92 -5.49
N THR A 306 13.37 5.09 -6.73
CA THR A 306 14.17 5.63 -7.85
C THR A 306 14.02 7.14 -8.03
N GLY A 307 13.16 7.79 -7.24
CA GLY A 307 12.84 9.21 -7.35
C GLY A 307 11.77 9.53 -8.39
N LYS A 308 11.07 8.53 -8.92
CA LYS A 308 10.01 8.73 -9.90
C LYS A 308 8.66 8.93 -9.20
N TRP A 309 7.97 9.99 -9.59
CA TRP A 309 6.64 10.30 -9.10
C TRP A 309 5.54 9.62 -9.92
N THR A 310 4.49 9.20 -9.24
CA THR A 310 3.22 8.77 -9.82
C THR A 310 2.09 9.59 -9.21
N VAL A 311 1.04 9.89 -9.99
CA VAL A 311 -0.07 10.76 -9.56
C VAL A 311 -1.39 10.02 -9.74
N GLU A 312 -2.25 10.06 -8.72
CA GLU A 312 -3.57 9.45 -8.71
C GLU A 312 -4.64 10.45 -8.23
N ASN A 313 -5.78 10.54 -8.96
CA ASN A 313 -6.95 11.31 -8.54
C ASN A 313 -7.66 10.59 -7.38
N LEU A 314 -8.03 11.31 -6.29
CA LEU A 314 -8.73 10.72 -5.14
C LEU A 314 -10.18 10.32 -5.44
N LYS A 315 -10.73 10.72 -6.57
CA LYS A 315 -12.07 10.36 -7.06
C LYS A 315 -13.19 10.79 -6.09
N TYR A 316 -14.43 10.40 -6.41
CA TYR A 316 -15.59 10.65 -5.57
C TYR A 316 -15.60 9.70 -4.36
N PRO A 317 -15.92 10.15 -3.11
CA PRO A 317 -16.50 11.45 -2.74
C PRO A 317 -15.48 12.53 -2.34
N MET A 318 -14.17 12.25 -2.36
CA MET A 318 -13.17 13.28 -2.04
C MET A 318 -13.27 14.44 -3.02
N ASN A 319 -13.25 14.15 -4.31
CA ASN A 319 -13.45 15.11 -5.37
C ASN A 319 -14.90 15.23 -5.80
N SER A 320 -15.26 16.41 -6.27
CA SER A 320 -16.61 16.78 -6.72
C SER A 320 -16.53 17.57 -8.04
N ASN A 321 -17.65 18.12 -8.48
CA ASN A 321 -17.63 19.04 -9.61
C ASN A 321 -17.24 20.47 -9.26
N GLY A 322 -17.17 20.82 -7.94
CA GLY A 322 -16.64 22.09 -7.46
C GLY A 322 -15.11 22.10 -7.39
N ASP A 323 -14.57 23.07 -6.68
CA ASP A 323 -13.16 23.07 -6.28
C ASP A 323 -13.02 22.24 -5.01
N ASP A 324 -12.04 21.33 -4.96
CA ASP A 324 -11.68 20.50 -3.82
C ASP A 324 -10.17 20.66 -3.59
N PHE A 325 -9.75 21.17 -2.41
CA PHE A 325 -8.37 21.58 -2.19
C PHE A 325 -7.96 21.67 -0.71
N GLY A 326 -6.66 21.90 -0.46
CA GLY A 326 -6.13 22.23 0.86
C GLY A 326 -6.37 21.12 1.88
N MET A 327 -5.93 19.91 1.56
CA MET A 327 -6.11 18.73 2.40
C MET A 327 -5.08 18.69 3.54
N THR A 328 -5.51 18.30 4.75
CA THR A 328 -4.64 18.07 5.90
C THR A 328 -5.05 16.78 6.63
N PHE A 329 -4.11 16.12 7.29
CA PHE A 329 -4.31 14.81 7.92
C PHE A 329 -4.01 14.82 9.42
N GLU A 330 -4.69 13.98 10.18
CA GLU A 330 -4.29 13.64 11.54
C GLU A 330 -3.13 12.61 11.50
N GLY A 331 -1.92 13.10 11.22
CA GLY A 331 -0.72 12.27 11.13
C GLY A 331 -0.82 11.19 10.05
N LEU A 332 -0.64 9.93 10.45
CA LEU A 332 -0.74 8.76 9.57
C LEU A 332 -2.17 8.19 9.47
N HIS A 333 -3.14 8.76 10.21
CA HIS A 333 -4.53 8.30 10.10
C HIS A 333 -5.16 8.73 8.77
N ASN A 334 -6.01 7.89 8.22
CA ASN A 334 -6.75 8.17 6.98
C ASN A 334 -7.97 9.06 7.24
N ARG A 335 -7.79 10.12 8.03
CA ARG A 335 -8.81 11.11 8.35
C ARG A 335 -8.19 12.49 8.49
N GLY A 336 -8.99 13.52 8.27
CA GLY A 336 -8.54 14.91 8.34
C GLY A 336 -9.58 15.87 7.79
N TYR A 337 -9.09 16.97 7.21
CA TYR A 337 -9.94 18.06 6.72
C TYR A 337 -9.46 18.52 5.35
N PHE A 338 -10.39 19.10 4.58
CA PHE A 338 -10.10 19.72 3.29
C PHE A 338 -11.14 20.81 2.98
N SER A 339 -10.90 21.59 1.93
CA SER A 339 -11.77 22.65 1.48
C SER A 339 -12.53 22.24 0.23
N THR A 340 -13.77 22.72 0.11
CA THR A 340 -14.55 22.50 -1.11
C THR A 340 -15.57 23.59 -1.34
N SER A 341 -15.82 23.92 -2.62
CA SER A 341 -16.90 24.81 -3.05
C SER A 341 -18.17 24.02 -3.45
N ARG A 342 -18.21 22.70 -3.24
CA ARG A 342 -19.35 21.85 -3.61
C ARG A 342 -20.65 22.32 -2.98
N GLY A 343 -21.70 22.43 -3.79
CA GLY A 343 -23.03 22.77 -3.32
C GLY A 343 -23.26 24.25 -2.99
N ASP A 344 -22.25 25.11 -3.08
CA ASP A 344 -22.44 26.56 -2.95
C ASP A 344 -22.62 27.22 -4.33
N ALA A 345 -23.78 27.83 -4.52
CA ALA A 345 -24.12 28.46 -5.81
C ALA A 345 -23.30 29.73 -6.12
N ARG A 346 -22.58 30.27 -5.12
CA ARG A 346 -21.74 31.46 -5.23
C ARG A 346 -20.27 31.11 -5.35
N GLY A 347 -19.93 29.81 -5.24
CA GLY A 347 -18.56 29.33 -5.27
C GLY A 347 -17.78 29.61 -3.99
N TRP A 348 -18.46 29.75 -2.82
CA TRP A 348 -17.79 29.90 -1.55
C TRP A 348 -17.30 28.54 -1.04
N ASP A 349 -16.15 28.57 -0.39
CA ASP A 349 -15.48 27.40 0.09
C ASP A 349 -15.87 27.05 1.51
N HIS A 350 -15.91 25.77 1.82
CA HIS A 350 -16.26 25.24 3.12
C HIS A 350 -15.31 24.12 3.53
N ILE A 351 -15.00 24.06 4.82
CA ILE A 351 -14.19 22.99 5.41
C ILE A 351 -15.07 21.75 5.61
N MET A 352 -14.59 20.62 5.09
CA MET A 352 -15.18 19.31 5.27
C MET A 352 -14.19 18.44 6.04
N SER A 353 -14.69 17.53 6.89
CA SER A 353 -13.90 16.40 7.39
C SER A 353 -14.02 15.24 6.41
N PHE A 354 -12.97 14.44 6.37
CA PHE A 354 -12.97 13.15 5.69
C PHE A 354 -12.44 12.05 6.58
N GLU A 355 -12.92 10.84 6.34
CA GLU A 355 -12.44 9.63 6.98
C GLU A 355 -12.51 8.47 5.96
N CYS A 356 -11.42 7.72 5.84
CA CYS A 356 -11.37 6.49 5.07
C CYS A 356 -11.09 5.33 6.03
N PRO A 357 -11.93 4.30 6.09
CA PRO A 357 -11.65 3.13 6.91
C PRO A 357 -10.30 2.53 6.54
N GLU A 358 -9.50 2.19 7.52
CA GLU A 358 -8.29 1.41 7.29
C GLU A 358 -8.72 -0.01 6.90
N VAL A 359 -8.39 -0.40 5.69
CA VAL A 359 -8.62 -1.78 5.22
C VAL A 359 -7.42 -2.59 5.64
N LEU A 360 -7.59 -3.33 6.75
CA LEU A 360 -6.57 -4.23 7.27
C LEU A 360 -6.81 -5.64 6.74
N GLN A 361 -5.80 -6.18 6.09
CA GLN A 361 -5.71 -7.60 5.78
C GLN A 361 -4.84 -8.24 6.84
N THR A 362 -5.35 -9.24 7.52
CA THR A 362 -4.63 -9.95 8.58
C THR A 362 -4.65 -11.45 8.35
N VAL A 363 -3.55 -12.11 8.67
CA VAL A 363 -3.49 -13.56 8.76
C VAL A 363 -3.38 -13.96 10.23
N LYS A 364 -4.19 -14.93 10.63
CA LYS A 364 -4.13 -15.58 11.93
C LYS A 364 -3.88 -17.07 11.72
N GLY A 365 -2.92 -17.63 12.42
CA GLY A 365 -2.57 -19.03 12.25
C GLY A 365 -2.22 -19.71 13.57
N TRP A 366 -2.19 -21.05 13.53
CA TRP A 366 -1.83 -21.89 14.67
C TRP A 366 -0.83 -22.96 14.26
N VAL A 367 0.24 -23.08 15.03
CA VAL A 367 1.22 -24.17 14.93
C VAL A 367 0.96 -25.17 16.05
N TYR A 368 0.68 -26.40 15.69
CA TYR A 368 0.32 -27.44 16.63
C TYR A 368 0.78 -28.82 16.14
N GLU A 369 0.93 -29.78 17.06
CA GLU A 369 1.22 -31.16 16.70
C GLU A 369 0.02 -31.78 15.96
N LYS A 370 0.28 -32.61 14.96
CA LYS A 370 -0.78 -33.27 14.16
C LYS A 370 -1.83 -33.99 15.01
N ASP A 371 -1.46 -34.42 16.22
CA ASP A 371 -2.37 -35.01 17.20
C ASP A 371 -3.14 -33.99 18.06
N GLY A 372 -2.89 -32.69 17.89
CA GLY A 372 -3.68 -31.60 18.42
C GLY A 372 -3.09 -30.88 19.64
N TYR A 373 -1.84 -31.14 20.00
CA TYR A 373 -1.14 -30.39 21.06
C TYR A 373 -0.55 -29.09 20.53
N GLU A 374 -0.65 -28.03 21.31
CA GLU A 374 -0.07 -26.72 21.00
C GLU A 374 1.45 -26.78 21.02
N LEU A 375 2.10 -26.05 20.10
CA LEU A 375 3.54 -25.96 19.99
C LEU A 375 4.01 -24.53 20.24
N PRO A 376 4.21 -24.12 21.50
CA PRO A 376 4.56 -22.74 21.87
C PRO A 376 5.98 -22.32 21.42
N GLU A 377 6.84 -23.27 21.05
CA GLU A 377 8.18 -23.02 20.49
C GLU A 377 8.15 -23.00 18.94
N GLY A 378 6.96 -23.06 18.33
CA GLY A 378 6.78 -22.97 16.90
C GLY A 378 7.26 -21.65 16.33
N LEU A 379 7.70 -21.69 15.09
CA LEU A 379 8.06 -20.50 14.29
C LEU A 379 7.37 -20.58 12.95
N VAL A 380 6.99 -19.43 12.41
CA VAL A 380 6.45 -19.33 11.06
C VAL A 380 7.31 -18.35 10.25
N TYR A 381 7.88 -18.81 9.16
CA TYR A 381 8.54 -17.96 8.19
C TYR A 381 7.52 -17.54 7.13
N MET A 382 7.42 -16.25 6.89
CA MET A 382 6.51 -15.65 5.93
C MET A 382 7.32 -14.94 4.85
N VAL A 383 7.11 -15.31 3.59
CA VAL A 383 7.79 -14.72 2.43
C VAL A 383 6.73 -14.26 1.44
N GLY A 384 6.80 -13.00 1.02
CA GLY A 384 5.95 -12.41 0.00
C GLY A 384 6.68 -12.20 -1.32
N ASP A 385 5.95 -12.18 -2.43
CA ASP A 385 6.48 -11.85 -3.76
C ASP A 385 6.77 -10.34 -3.92
N ASP A 386 6.37 -9.54 -2.94
CA ASP A 386 6.73 -8.12 -2.77
C ASP A 386 8.12 -7.91 -2.10
N GLY A 387 8.81 -9.01 -1.74
CA GLY A 387 10.08 -8.99 -1.00
C GLY A 387 9.93 -9.08 0.52
N THR A 388 8.72 -9.19 1.05
CA THR A 388 8.49 -9.43 2.48
C THR A 388 9.19 -10.72 2.91
N ASN A 389 9.95 -10.67 4.01
CA ASN A 389 10.59 -11.83 4.62
C ASN A 389 10.61 -11.66 6.14
N LEU A 390 9.67 -12.33 6.82
CA LEU A 390 9.47 -12.22 8.25
C LEU A 390 9.61 -13.58 8.94
N LYS A 391 10.11 -13.54 10.17
CA LYS A 391 10.14 -14.66 11.10
C LYS A 391 9.20 -14.36 12.26
N LEU A 392 8.11 -15.10 12.35
CA LEU A 392 7.05 -14.93 13.34
C LEU A 392 7.20 -15.97 14.44
N SER A 393 7.24 -15.53 15.68
CA SER A 393 7.15 -16.41 16.86
C SER A 393 5.69 -16.61 17.23
N VAL A 394 5.30 -17.82 17.56
CA VAL A 394 3.94 -18.10 18.04
C VAL A 394 3.81 -17.78 19.52
N ARG A 395 2.57 -17.56 19.97
CA ARG A 395 2.22 -17.39 21.39
C ARG A 395 2.20 -18.74 22.11
N GLY A 396 1.98 -18.72 23.43
CA GLY A 396 1.90 -19.92 24.26
C GLY A 396 0.83 -20.94 23.85
N ASP A 397 -0.21 -20.50 23.14
CA ASP A 397 -1.27 -21.33 22.54
C ASP A 397 -0.97 -21.76 21.10
N GLY A 398 0.26 -21.57 20.62
CA GLY A 398 0.66 -21.86 19.25
C GLY A 398 0.16 -20.87 18.21
N SER A 399 -0.57 -19.81 18.59
CA SER A 399 -1.15 -18.86 17.66
C SER A 399 -0.17 -17.75 17.24
N PHE A 400 -0.38 -17.22 16.05
CA PHE A 400 0.23 -15.96 15.61
C PHE A 400 -0.79 -15.12 14.86
N THR A 401 -0.52 -13.82 14.75
CA THR A 401 -1.30 -12.88 13.94
C THR A 401 -0.33 -11.91 13.28
N GLN A 402 -0.50 -11.66 11.99
CA GLN A 402 0.34 -10.77 11.21
C GLN A 402 -0.52 -9.96 10.23
N GLU A 403 -0.23 -8.67 10.10
CA GLU A 403 -0.77 -7.85 9.02
C GLU A 403 -0.08 -8.20 7.71
N ILE A 404 -0.87 -8.21 6.62
CA ILE A 404 -0.43 -8.58 5.28
C ILE A 404 -0.95 -7.55 4.26
N GLN A 405 -0.20 -7.40 3.17
CA GLN A 405 -0.53 -6.42 2.14
C GLN A 405 -1.47 -7.01 1.07
N PRO A 406 -2.40 -6.23 0.53
CA PRO A 406 -3.21 -6.63 -0.61
C PRO A 406 -2.34 -6.83 -1.86
N HIS A 407 -2.82 -7.66 -2.78
CA HIS A 407 -2.14 -8.00 -4.05
C HIS A 407 -0.81 -8.75 -3.92
N VAL A 408 -0.48 -9.27 -2.75
CA VAL A 408 0.74 -10.03 -2.49
C VAL A 408 0.40 -11.51 -2.35
N ARG A 409 1.25 -12.36 -2.94
CA ARG A 409 1.24 -13.81 -2.74
C ARG A 409 2.24 -14.17 -1.64
N TYR A 410 1.75 -14.74 -0.57
CA TYR A 410 2.55 -15.16 0.56
C TYR A 410 2.73 -16.66 0.62
N VAL A 411 3.92 -17.09 1.00
CA VAL A 411 4.27 -18.47 1.38
C VAL A 411 4.62 -18.47 2.86
N PHE A 412 3.97 -19.34 3.61
CA PHE A 412 4.21 -19.52 5.03
C PHE A 412 4.80 -20.91 5.26
N LEU A 413 5.86 -21.00 6.07
CA LEU A 413 6.49 -22.25 6.47
C LEU A 413 6.47 -22.36 7.99
N GLY A 414 5.58 -23.21 8.51
CA GLY A 414 5.50 -23.55 9.92
C GLY A 414 6.59 -24.55 10.30
N THR A 415 7.35 -24.26 11.36
CA THR A 415 8.46 -25.09 11.83
C THR A 415 8.47 -25.19 13.35
N CYS A 416 8.91 -26.35 13.87
CA CYS A 416 9.20 -26.52 15.30
C CYS A 416 10.31 -27.57 15.47
N LYS A 417 11.18 -27.39 16.46
CA LYS A 417 12.26 -28.36 16.71
C LYS A 417 11.68 -29.74 17.07
N GLY A 418 12.10 -30.76 16.35
CA GLY A 418 11.62 -32.12 16.55
C GLY A 418 10.37 -32.48 15.73
N TYR A 419 9.97 -31.61 14.80
CA TYR A 419 8.83 -31.79 13.92
C TYR A 419 9.20 -31.59 12.44
N LEU A 420 8.41 -32.14 11.55
CA LEU A 420 8.47 -31.86 10.11
C LEU A 420 7.83 -30.51 9.83
N ASN A 421 8.37 -29.80 8.86
CA ASN A 421 7.82 -28.52 8.42
C ASN A 421 6.50 -28.70 7.69
N HIS A 422 5.68 -27.66 7.72
CA HIS A 422 4.43 -27.60 6.96
C HIS A 422 4.34 -26.25 6.25
N LYS A 423 3.97 -26.27 4.96
CA LYS A 423 3.89 -25.10 4.09
C LYS A 423 2.42 -24.77 3.80
N GLU A 424 2.10 -23.47 3.84
CA GLU A 424 0.82 -22.92 3.39
C GLU A 424 1.07 -21.77 2.42
N GLU A 425 0.19 -21.60 1.44
CA GLU A 425 0.21 -20.49 0.49
C GLU A 425 -1.07 -19.67 0.59
N LEU A 426 -0.93 -18.34 0.56
CA LEU A 426 -2.05 -17.43 0.63
C LEU A 426 -1.90 -16.36 -0.45
N VAL A 427 -2.93 -16.20 -1.28
CA VAL A 427 -3.03 -15.11 -2.25
C VAL A 427 -4.08 -14.13 -1.74
N ILE A 428 -3.67 -12.86 -1.58
CA ILE A 428 -4.57 -11.82 -1.08
C ILE A 428 -5.35 -11.26 -2.24
N ASP A 429 -6.67 -11.40 -2.18
CA ASP A 429 -7.58 -10.80 -3.14
C ASP A 429 -7.65 -9.26 -2.97
N THR A 430 -8.19 -8.57 -3.97
CA THR A 430 -8.31 -7.12 -4.02
C THR A 430 -9.47 -6.58 -3.17
N SER A 431 -9.81 -7.23 -2.07
CA SER A 431 -10.93 -6.84 -1.23
C SER A 431 -10.74 -5.43 -0.68
N SER A 432 -11.73 -4.59 -0.86
CA SER A 432 -11.80 -3.26 -0.24
C SER A 432 -12.35 -3.29 1.20
N VAL A 433 -12.47 -4.48 1.78
CA VAL A 433 -12.98 -4.72 3.13
C VAL A 433 -11.91 -5.44 3.94
N SER A 434 -11.75 -5.07 5.20
CA SER A 434 -10.86 -5.77 6.14
C SER A 434 -11.23 -7.25 6.21
N LYS A 435 -10.24 -8.13 6.10
CA LYS A 435 -10.44 -9.58 6.10
C LYS A 435 -9.36 -10.27 6.93
N GLU A 436 -9.80 -11.22 7.76
CA GLU A 436 -8.92 -12.12 8.49
C GLU A 436 -8.85 -13.46 7.76
N TYR A 437 -7.65 -13.89 7.42
CA TYR A 437 -7.37 -15.20 6.82
C TYR A 437 -6.89 -16.14 7.92
N THR A 438 -7.31 -17.40 7.86
CA THR A 438 -6.95 -18.41 8.87
C THR A 438 -6.07 -19.48 8.24
N LEU A 439 -4.90 -19.74 8.84
CA LEU A 439 -3.96 -20.79 8.43
C LEU A 439 -3.74 -21.79 9.56
N GLN A 440 -3.47 -23.06 9.19
CA GLN A 440 -3.29 -24.16 10.12
C GLN A 440 -1.98 -24.89 9.81
N PHE A 441 -1.11 -25.04 10.80
CA PHE A 441 0.18 -25.71 10.66
C PHE A 441 0.26 -26.97 11.53
N PRO A 442 -0.34 -28.09 11.09
CA PRO A 442 -0.28 -29.36 11.81
C PRO A 442 1.06 -30.04 11.58
N LEU A 443 1.99 -29.93 12.52
CA LEU A 443 3.33 -30.48 12.40
C LEU A 443 3.38 -31.96 12.85
N ALA A 444 4.04 -32.80 12.07
CA ALA A 444 4.24 -34.21 12.40
C ALA A 444 5.56 -34.41 13.17
N SER A 445 5.51 -35.15 14.30
CA SER A 445 6.71 -35.43 15.11
C SER A 445 7.71 -36.33 14.34
N ILE A 446 9.01 -35.99 14.47
CA ILE A 446 10.09 -36.84 13.94
C ILE A 446 10.47 -37.99 14.91
N ASN A 447 10.06 -37.90 16.18
CA ASN A 447 10.49 -38.82 17.23
C ASN A 447 9.49 -39.96 17.51
N ALA A 448 8.24 -39.81 17.09
CA ALA A 448 7.16 -40.78 17.31
C ALA A 448 6.52 -41.21 15.99
N PRO A 449 6.01 -42.44 15.90
CA PRO A 449 5.23 -42.87 14.73
C PRO A 449 3.97 -42.02 14.57
N VAL A 450 3.72 -41.56 13.35
CA VAL A 450 2.56 -40.73 13.00
C VAL A 450 1.54 -41.56 12.27
N LEU A 451 0.31 -41.62 12.79
CA LEU A 451 -0.79 -42.35 12.19
C LEU A 451 -1.21 -41.72 10.86
N ILE A 452 -1.21 -42.48 9.79
CA ILE A 452 -1.81 -42.12 8.52
C ILE A 452 -3.29 -42.43 8.59
N ARG A 453 -4.13 -41.45 8.86
CA ARG A 453 -5.59 -41.65 9.00
C ARG A 453 -6.22 -41.97 7.65
N ASN A 454 -7.33 -42.70 7.69
CA ASN A 454 -8.13 -43.04 6.51
C ASN A 454 -7.42 -43.88 5.45
N VAL A 455 -6.37 -44.64 5.82
CA VAL A 455 -5.80 -45.69 4.95
C VAL A 455 -6.55 -46.97 5.19
N PHE A 456 -7.35 -47.39 4.22
CA PHE A 456 -8.16 -48.59 4.24
C PHE A 456 -7.72 -49.53 3.14
N TYR A 457 -7.83 -50.83 3.44
CA TYR A 457 -7.55 -51.91 2.49
C TYR A 457 -8.84 -52.71 2.24
N ALA A 458 -8.95 -53.33 1.08
CA ALA A 458 -10.02 -54.28 0.82
C ALA A 458 -9.93 -55.44 1.83
N PHE A 459 -11.07 -56.12 2.10
CA PHE A 459 -11.10 -57.22 3.06
C PHE A 459 -10.09 -58.31 2.66
N ASP A 460 -9.27 -58.74 3.61
CA ASP A 460 -8.20 -59.71 3.45
C ASP A 460 -7.21 -59.39 2.29
N SER A 461 -7.01 -58.13 2.00
CA SER A 461 -6.20 -57.63 0.89
C SER A 461 -5.19 -56.57 1.36
N ALA A 462 -4.20 -56.34 0.50
CA ALA A 462 -3.27 -55.22 0.59
C ALA A 462 -3.61 -54.13 -0.45
N GLU A 463 -4.71 -54.27 -1.16
CA GLU A 463 -5.15 -53.32 -2.16
C GLU A 463 -5.74 -52.06 -1.49
N LEU A 464 -5.22 -50.88 -1.86
CA LEU A 464 -5.67 -49.60 -1.32
C LEU A 464 -7.04 -49.24 -1.89
N THR A 465 -7.92 -48.75 -1.03
CA THR A 465 -9.21 -48.22 -1.48
C THR A 465 -9.05 -46.82 -2.04
N GLU A 466 -10.00 -46.38 -2.85
CA GLU A 466 -10.01 -45.03 -3.43
C GLU A 466 -9.95 -43.92 -2.35
N ASN A 467 -10.61 -44.12 -1.22
CA ASN A 467 -10.56 -43.17 -0.09
C ASN A 467 -9.17 -43.07 0.55
N SER A 468 -8.32 -44.09 0.40
CA SER A 468 -6.95 -44.10 0.91
C SER A 468 -6.02 -43.18 0.11
N THR A 469 -6.31 -42.96 -1.17
CA THR A 469 -5.47 -42.13 -2.05
C THR A 469 -5.39 -40.68 -1.59
N MET A 470 -6.49 -40.08 -1.13
CA MET A 470 -6.51 -38.73 -0.59
C MET A 470 -5.62 -38.56 0.67
N ALA A 471 -5.65 -39.57 1.55
CA ALA A 471 -4.81 -39.56 2.75
C ALA A 471 -3.32 -39.73 2.40
N LEU A 472 -3.00 -40.53 1.38
CA LEU A 472 -1.65 -40.71 0.90
C LEU A 472 -1.13 -39.53 0.08
N ASP A 473 -1.98 -38.81 -0.65
CA ASP A 473 -1.61 -37.56 -1.31
C ASP A 473 -1.12 -36.53 -0.29
N SER A 474 -1.79 -36.41 0.86
CA SER A 474 -1.30 -35.54 1.96
C SER A 474 0.08 -35.96 2.51
N LEU A 475 0.41 -37.28 2.45
CA LEU A 475 1.76 -37.76 2.81
C LEU A 475 2.78 -37.43 1.71
N VAL A 476 2.37 -37.49 0.44
CA VAL A 476 3.21 -37.05 -0.70
C VAL A 476 3.58 -35.59 -0.52
N ASP A 477 2.61 -34.71 -0.23
CA ASP A 477 2.84 -33.30 -0.01
C ASP A 477 3.81 -33.08 1.15
N LEU A 478 3.58 -33.73 2.29
CA LEU A 478 4.48 -33.66 3.45
C LEU A 478 5.92 -34.07 3.12
N LEU A 479 6.11 -35.13 2.31
CA LEU A 479 7.44 -35.59 1.91
C LEU A 479 8.10 -34.64 0.89
N ASN A 480 7.33 -33.99 0.05
CA ASN A 480 7.81 -32.96 -0.87
C ASN A 480 8.22 -31.67 -0.13
N GLU A 481 7.47 -31.27 0.90
CA GLU A 481 7.81 -30.15 1.79
C GLU A 481 9.06 -30.42 2.64
N ASN A 482 9.37 -31.70 2.87
CA ASN A 482 10.52 -32.16 3.67
C ASN A 482 11.44 -33.08 2.85
N PRO A 483 12.13 -32.57 1.81
CA PRO A 483 12.90 -33.40 0.87
C PRO A 483 14.06 -34.19 1.51
N ASN A 484 14.56 -33.72 2.65
CA ASN A 484 15.69 -34.34 3.35
C ASN A 484 15.31 -35.45 4.33
N VAL A 485 14.06 -35.88 4.30
CA VAL A 485 13.52 -36.91 5.22
C VAL A 485 13.38 -38.25 4.56
N THR A 486 13.81 -39.29 5.27
CA THR A 486 13.49 -40.70 4.97
C THR A 486 12.54 -41.25 6.02
N ILE A 487 11.61 -42.10 5.63
CA ILE A 487 10.59 -42.64 6.51
C ILE A 487 10.51 -44.17 6.47
N GLU A 488 10.15 -44.78 7.61
CA GLU A 488 9.61 -46.12 7.70
C GLU A 488 8.09 -46.05 7.55
N LEU A 489 7.52 -46.86 6.69
CA LEU A 489 6.09 -47.05 6.55
C LEU A 489 5.71 -48.37 7.22
N ALA A 490 5.03 -48.25 8.35
CA ALA A 490 4.69 -49.39 9.21
C ALA A 490 3.21 -49.74 9.07
N ALA A 491 2.91 -51.01 8.77
CA ALA A 491 1.55 -51.50 8.80
C ALA A 491 1.37 -52.58 9.89
N HIS A 492 0.19 -52.54 10.52
CA HIS A 492 -0.14 -53.38 11.66
C HIS A 492 -1.47 -54.10 11.43
N CYS A 493 -1.59 -55.32 12.00
CA CYS A 493 -2.82 -56.11 12.06
C CYS A 493 -3.34 -56.15 13.51
N ASP A 494 -4.58 -56.57 13.68
CA ASP A 494 -5.08 -57.05 14.98
C ASP A 494 -4.63 -58.48 15.24
N TYR A 495 -4.87 -58.99 16.45
CA TYR A 495 -4.40 -60.31 16.90
C TYR A 495 -5.14 -61.50 16.23
N ARG A 496 -6.21 -61.26 15.47
CA ARG A 496 -7.00 -62.32 14.84
C ARG A 496 -6.28 -62.90 13.62
N GLY A 497 -6.02 -64.19 13.66
CA GLY A 497 -5.34 -64.90 12.59
C GLY A 497 -4.06 -65.62 13.08
N LYS A 498 -3.23 -66.10 12.15
CA LYS A 498 -1.91 -66.63 12.46
C LYS A 498 -0.86 -65.54 12.34
N ASP A 499 0.06 -65.49 13.30
CA ASP A 499 1.13 -64.50 13.36
C ASP A 499 1.89 -64.36 12.03
N GLU A 500 2.29 -65.50 11.42
CA GLU A 500 2.98 -65.45 10.14
C GLU A 500 2.13 -64.93 8.99
N TYR A 501 0.82 -65.12 9.04
CA TYR A 501 -0.11 -64.60 8.07
C TYR A 501 -0.25 -63.05 8.27
N ASN A 502 -0.47 -62.61 9.50
CA ASN A 502 -0.57 -61.21 9.87
C ASN A 502 0.72 -60.44 9.53
N LEU A 503 1.88 -61.04 9.74
CA LEU A 503 3.16 -60.46 9.37
C LEU A 503 3.27 -60.28 7.84
N ARG A 504 2.94 -61.31 7.04
CA ARG A 504 2.96 -61.22 5.57
C ARG A 504 1.92 -60.24 5.03
N LEU A 505 0.73 -60.20 5.61
CA LEU A 505 -0.32 -59.29 5.19
C LEU A 505 0.05 -57.83 5.47
N SER A 506 0.57 -57.53 6.67
CA SER A 506 1.03 -56.21 7.01
C SER A 506 2.21 -55.75 6.15
N GLN A 507 3.17 -56.66 5.83
CA GLN A 507 4.27 -56.32 4.93
C GLN A 507 3.77 -55.92 3.54
N ARG A 508 2.86 -56.72 2.93
CA ARG A 508 2.25 -56.37 1.64
C ARG A 508 1.48 -55.03 1.68
N ARG A 509 0.83 -54.71 2.81
CA ARG A 509 0.12 -53.45 3.00
C ARG A 509 1.09 -52.26 3.04
N ALA A 510 2.21 -52.38 3.76
CA ALA A 510 3.26 -51.35 3.77
C ALA A 510 3.86 -51.16 2.36
N GLU A 511 4.10 -52.25 1.63
CA GLU A 511 4.60 -52.20 0.24
C GLU A 511 3.61 -51.55 -0.72
N SER A 512 2.30 -51.75 -0.54
CA SER A 512 1.28 -51.07 -1.37
C SER A 512 1.28 -49.57 -1.17
N VAL A 513 1.47 -49.11 0.06
CA VAL A 513 1.64 -47.66 0.35
C VAL A 513 2.92 -47.13 -0.29
N VAL A 514 4.05 -47.82 -0.15
CA VAL A 514 5.32 -47.42 -0.80
C VAL A 514 5.14 -47.37 -2.32
N ASN A 515 4.52 -48.34 -2.93
CA ASN A 515 4.28 -48.34 -4.38
C ASN A 515 3.44 -47.17 -4.84
N TYR A 516 2.44 -46.75 -4.05
CA TYR A 516 1.68 -45.53 -4.32
C TYR A 516 2.55 -44.27 -4.27
N LEU A 517 3.39 -44.13 -3.24
CA LEU A 517 4.30 -42.96 -3.10
C LEU A 517 5.33 -42.92 -4.23
N LEU A 518 5.86 -44.09 -4.66
CA LEU A 518 6.76 -44.19 -5.83
C LEU A 518 6.08 -43.68 -7.12
N GLN A 519 4.81 -44.08 -7.34
CA GLN A 519 4.03 -43.63 -8.50
C GLN A 519 3.81 -42.09 -8.48
N LYS A 520 3.78 -41.49 -7.31
CA LYS A 520 3.68 -40.04 -7.12
C LYS A 520 5.04 -39.30 -7.14
N GLY A 521 6.13 -40.03 -7.42
CA GLY A 521 7.46 -39.43 -7.64
C GLY A 521 8.35 -39.33 -6.40
N ILE A 522 7.96 -39.90 -5.27
CA ILE A 522 8.85 -39.96 -4.09
C ILE A 522 9.96 -41.01 -4.36
N ALA A 523 11.22 -40.65 -4.09
CA ALA A 523 12.37 -41.51 -4.34
C ALA A 523 12.34 -42.80 -3.47
N GLN A 524 12.72 -43.94 -4.04
CA GLN A 524 12.63 -45.25 -3.39
C GLN A 524 13.48 -45.37 -2.12
N ASP A 525 14.66 -44.77 -2.13
CA ASP A 525 15.62 -44.80 -1.02
C ASP A 525 15.20 -43.89 0.17
N ARG A 526 14.13 -43.11 -0.01
CA ARG A 526 13.46 -42.41 1.09
C ARG A 526 12.44 -43.24 1.85
N LEU A 527 12.05 -44.41 1.34
CA LEU A 527 10.90 -45.19 1.80
C LEU A 527 11.31 -46.61 2.24
N THR A 528 10.99 -46.97 3.47
CA THR A 528 11.26 -48.32 4.02
C THR A 528 9.95 -48.96 4.45
N PRO A 529 9.40 -49.97 3.71
CA PRO A 529 8.18 -50.65 4.11
C PRO A 529 8.48 -51.70 5.18
N VAL A 530 7.69 -51.70 6.26
CA VAL A 530 7.80 -52.71 7.35
C VAL A 530 6.43 -53.18 7.79
N GLY A 531 6.20 -54.48 7.74
CA GLY A 531 5.03 -55.11 8.34
C GLY A 531 5.33 -55.61 9.75
N TYR A 532 4.56 -55.24 10.72
CA TYR A 532 4.72 -55.66 12.11
C TYR A 532 3.72 -56.74 12.54
N GLY A 533 2.76 -57.11 11.68
CA GLY A 533 1.67 -58.02 12.10
C GLY A 533 0.97 -57.46 13.34
N GLU A 534 0.82 -58.32 14.33
CA GLU A 534 0.25 -57.97 15.65
C GLU A 534 1.31 -57.70 16.72
N SER A 535 2.60 -57.81 16.41
CA SER A 535 3.70 -57.75 17.37
C SER A 535 3.86 -56.38 18.06
N ARG A 536 3.24 -55.34 17.50
CA ARG A 536 3.26 -53.99 18.06
C ARG A 536 1.83 -53.44 18.27
N PRO A 537 1.14 -53.89 19.35
CA PRO A 537 -0.17 -53.37 19.69
C PRO A 537 -0.14 -51.88 19.94
N LYS A 538 -1.24 -51.18 19.67
CA LYS A 538 -1.37 -49.74 19.89
C LYS A 538 -1.35 -49.42 21.38
N VAL A 539 -0.54 -48.46 21.76
CA VAL A 539 -0.60 -47.82 23.08
C VAL A 539 -1.58 -46.65 22.99
N VAL A 540 -2.48 -46.60 23.94
CA VAL A 540 -3.54 -45.58 24.03
C VAL A 540 -2.92 -44.25 24.40
N THR A 541 -3.06 -43.28 23.50
CA THR A 541 -2.68 -41.88 23.77
C THR A 541 -3.81 -41.14 24.49
N ARG A 542 -3.52 -40.00 25.11
CA ARG A 542 -4.53 -39.14 25.75
C ARG A 542 -5.73 -38.88 24.85
N LYS A 543 -5.51 -38.56 23.58
CA LYS A 543 -6.58 -38.28 22.60
C LYS A 543 -7.45 -39.53 22.31
N ILE A 544 -6.84 -40.73 22.26
CA ILE A 544 -7.60 -41.96 22.11
C ILE A 544 -8.46 -42.21 23.35
N ALA A 545 -7.94 -41.97 24.56
CA ALA A 545 -8.67 -42.11 25.82
C ALA A 545 -9.84 -41.12 25.89
N GLU A 546 -9.62 -39.87 25.51
CA GLU A 546 -10.67 -38.84 25.46
C GLU A 546 -11.82 -39.21 24.50
N GLN A 547 -11.53 -39.91 23.41
CA GLN A 547 -12.52 -40.36 22.43
C GLN A 547 -13.19 -41.70 22.80
N ASN A 548 -12.62 -42.45 23.75
CA ASN A 548 -13.08 -43.78 24.13
C ASN A 548 -13.01 -43.92 25.65
N THR A 549 -14.09 -43.56 26.33
CA THR A 549 -14.18 -43.46 27.81
C THR A 549 -13.87 -44.75 28.57
N PHE A 550 -13.80 -45.93 27.89
CA PHE A 550 -13.44 -47.22 28.47
C PHE A 550 -11.94 -47.49 28.41
N LEU A 551 -11.15 -46.64 27.77
CA LEU A 551 -9.67 -46.72 27.67
C LEU A 551 -9.01 -45.63 28.52
N HIS A 552 -7.83 -45.97 29.06
CA HIS A 552 -6.99 -45.01 29.79
C HIS A 552 -5.70 -44.74 29.02
N GLU A 553 -5.16 -43.58 29.17
CA GLU A 553 -3.84 -43.21 28.62
C GLU A 553 -2.79 -44.19 29.13
N GLY A 554 -1.99 -44.76 28.22
CA GLY A 554 -0.97 -45.77 28.53
C GLY A 554 -1.43 -47.23 28.40
N ASP A 555 -2.72 -47.50 28.26
CA ASP A 555 -3.21 -48.84 28.00
C ASP A 555 -2.57 -49.42 26.71
N THR A 556 -2.11 -50.66 26.75
CA THR A 556 -1.55 -51.36 25.58
C THR A 556 -2.57 -52.37 25.07
N LEU A 557 -3.05 -52.19 23.84
CA LEU A 557 -4.15 -53.00 23.27
C LEU A 557 -3.68 -54.37 22.80
N THR A 558 -3.16 -55.16 23.74
CA THR A 558 -2.76 -56.58 23.51
C THR A 558 -3.99 -57.49 23.38
N GLU A 559 -3.82 -58.71 22.86
CA GLU A 559 -4.86 -59.73 22.84
C GLU A 559 -5.47 -59.95 24.23
N ALA A 560 -4.62 -60.12 25.26
CA ALA A 560 -5.07 -60.29 26.64
C ALA A 560 -5.92 -59.12 27.16
N PHE A 561 -5.53 -57.89 26.83
CA PHE A 561 -6.30 -56.70 27.20
C PHE A 561 -7.66 -56.65 26.50
N ILE A 562 -7.68 -56.91 25.19
CA ILE A 562 -8.89 -56.81 24.38
C ILE A 562 -9.90 -57.88 24.77
N THR A 563 -9.44 -59.13 24.95
CA THR A 563 -10.33 -60.25 25.31
C THR A 563 -10.88 -60.17 26.72
N ALA A 564 -10.23 -59.39 27.61
CA ALA A 564 -10.74 -59.09 28.96
C ALA A 564 -11.88 -58.06 28.99
N LEU A 565 -12.10 -57.29 27.91
CA LEU A 565 -13.18 -56.33 27.81
C LEU A 565 -14.53 -57.03 27.71
N PRO A 566 -15.56 -56.59 28.51
CA PRO A 566 -16.83 -57.28 28.58
C PRO A 566 -17.73 -57.10 27.34
N ASP A 567 -17.49 -56.05 26.56
CA ASP A 567 -18.31 -55.66 25.41
C ASP A 567 -17.57 -55.96 24.09
N THR A 568 -18.21 -56.71 23.22
CA THR A 568 -17.68 -57.04 21.89
C THR A 568 -17.49 -55.82 20.97
N ALA A 569 -18.30 -54.77 21.17
CA ALA A 569 -18.13 -53.50 20.44
C ALA A 569 -16.86 -52.77 20.90
N GLN A 570 -16.54 -52.81 22.19
CA GLN A 570 -15.29 -52.27 22.74
C GLN A 570 -14.08 -53.06 22.23
N GLN A 571 -14.18 -54.40 22.18
CA GLN A 571 -13.16 -55.26 21.62
C GLN A 571 -12.88 -54.94 20.15
N GLU A 572 -13.93 -54.76 19.32
CA GLU A 572 -13.78 -54.43 17.90
C GLU A 572 -13.19 -53.04 17.71
N LYS A 573 -13.52 -52.10 18.61
CA LYS A 573 -12.90 -50.74 18.60
C LYS A 573 -11.40 -50.82 18.83
N CYS A 574 -10.94 -51.63 19.79
CA CYS A 574 -9.52 -51.85 20.06
C CYS A 574 -8.83 -52.56 18.87
N ASN A 575 -9.47 -53.54 18.28
CA ASN A 575 -8.98 -54.23 17.07
C ASN A 575 -8.84 -53.24 15.90
N ALA A 576 -9.81 -52.35 15.72
CA ALA A 576 -9.75 -51.30 14.70
C ALA A 576 -8.58 -50.33 14.93
N LEU A 577 -8.24 -49.98 16.17
CA LEU A 577 -7.08 -49.17 16.52
C LEU A 577 -5.74 -49.90 16.24
N ASN A 578 -5.72 -51.23 16.39
CA ASN A 578 -4.55 -52.03 16.05
C ASN A 578 -4.34 -52.16 14.53
N ARG A 579 -5.40 -52.24 13.72
CA ARG A 579 -5.33 -52.23 12.25
C ARG A 579 -5.02 -50.83 11.74
N ARG A 580 -3.77 -50.49 11.67
CA ARG A 580 -3.33 -49.14 11.32
C ARG A 580 -2.11 -49.12 10.41
N THR A 581 -1.93 -48.01 9.73
CA THR A 581 -0.71 -47.66 8.99
C THR A 581 -0.12 -46.40 9.61
N GLU A 582 1.15 -46.42 9.91
CA GLU A 582 1.90 -45.32 10.53
C GLU A 582 3.16 -45.04 9.71
N PHE A 583 3.67 -43.84 9.75
CA PHE A 583 5.04 -43.55 9.32
C PHE A 583 5.88 -43.07 10.49
N LYS A 584 7.18 -43.35 10.42
CA LYS A 584 8.17 -42.87 11.37
C LYS A 584 9.35 -42.29 10.61
N VAL A 585 9.83 -41.13 11.05
CA VAL A 585 11.03 -40.55 10.47
C VAL A 585 12.26 -41.35 10.88
N LEU A 586 13.04 -41.79 9.89
CA LEU A 586 14.30 -42.50 10.10
C LEU A 586 15.50 -41.58 10.06
N ARG A 587 15.49 -40.59 9.14
CA ARG A 587 16.59 -39.69 8.90
C ARG A 587 16.06 -38.35 8.40
N THR A 588 16.68 -37.24 8.85
CA THR A 588 16.35 -35.87 8.44
C THR A 588 17.48 -35.19 7.66
N THR A 589 18.50 -35.94 7.25
CA THR A 589 19.71 -35.44 6.60
C THR A 589 19.97 -36.09 5.25
N TYR A 590 18.93 -36.65 4.62
CA TYR A 590 19.03 -37.27 3.31
C TYR A 590 19.48 -36.22 2.28
N HIS A 591 20.51 -36.55 1.49
CA HIS A 591 21.17 -35.69 0.50
C HIS A 591 21.68 -34.31 0.98
N LEU A 592 21.66 -34.01 2.28
CA LEU A 592 22.20 -32.74 2.79
C LEU A 592 23.72 -32.59 2.66
N PHE A 593 24.44 -33.69 2.59
CA PHE A 593 25.90 -33.73 2.54
C PHE A 593 26.45 -34.39 1.26
N ASP A 594 25.58 -34.71 0.29
CA ASP A 594 26.02 -35.23 -0.98
C ASP A 594 26.59 -34.07 -1.81
N LEU A 595 27.87 -34.12 -2.14
CA LEU A 595 28.47 -33.17 -3.08
C LEU A 595 27.74 -33.29 -4.43
N PRO A 596 27.44 -32.19 -5.13
CA PRO A 596 26.86 -32.26 -6.45
C PRO A 596 27.80 -33.04 -7.34
N THR A 597 27.38 -34.23 -7.80
CA THR A 597 28.06 -34.99 -8.84
C THR A 597 28.06 -34.10 -10.09
N PRO A 598 29.23 -33.79 -10.70
CA PRO A 598 29.23 -33.03 -11.93
C PRO A 598 28.41 -33.82 -12.97
N GLN A 599 27.35 -33.21 -13.48
CA GLN A 599 26.59 -33.77 -14.60
C GLN A 599 27.56 -34.02 -15.76
N PRO A 600 27.57 -35.23 -16.36
CA PRO A 600 28.36 -35.43 -17.56
C PRO A 600 27.85 -34.49 -18.63
N ALA A 601 28.78 -33.71 -19.18
CA ALA A 601 28.51 -32.83 -20.29
C ALA A 601 27.91 -33.64 -21.45
N ASP A 602 26.71 -33.27 -21.89
CA ASP A 602 26.09 -33.81 -23.11
C ASP A 602 27.01 -33.52 -24.31
N THR A 603 27.83 -34.49 -24.63
CA THR A 603 28.53 -34.53 -25.93
C THR A 603 27.53 -34.98 -26.99
N LYS A 604 26.85 -34.03 -27.58
CA LYS A 604 26.26 -34.23 -28.92
C LYS A 604 27.28 -33.78 -29.96
N ASP A 605 27.93 -34.76 -30.51
CA ASP A 605 28.68 -34.69 -31.77
C ASP A 605 27.93 -33.87 -32.83
N LYS A 606 28.58 -32.82 -33.31
CA LYS A 606 28.36 -32.35 -34.68
C LYS A 606 29.72 -32.23 -35.37
N GLU A 607 29.85 -33.09 -36.39
CA GLU A 607 30.92 -33.16 -37.35
C GLU A 607 31.37 -31.81 -37.85
N LYS A 608 32.71 -31.69 -37.93
CA LYS A 608 33.44 -30.67 -38.71
C LYS A 608 33.43 -31.01 -40.19
N PRO A 609 33.57 -30.03 -41.07
CA PRO A 609 34.50 -30.14 -42.20
C PRO A 609 35.76 -29.28 -41.98
N ALA A 610 36.83 -29.84 -42.51
CA ALA A 610 38.22 -29.48 -42.34
C ALA A 610 38.68 -28.29 -43.20
N ALA A 611 39.89 -27.82 -42.83
CA ALA A 611 40.92 -27.05 -43.58
C ALA A 611 40.69 -25.52 -43.64
N GLU A 612 41.61 -24.68 -43.28
CA GLU A 612 43.00 -24.49 -43.70
C GLU A 612 43.74 -23.58 -42.72
N GLU A 613 44.99 -23.94 -42.36
CA GLU A 613 45.99 -23.01 -41.86
C GLU A 613 46.55 -22.17 -43.07
N PRO A 614 46.99 -20.91 -42.81
CA PRO A 614 48.42 -20.74 -42.66
C PRO A 614 48.91 -19.55 -41.79
N LYS A 615 50.07 -19.83 -41.19
CA LYS A 615 51.26 -18.99 -41.00
C LYS A 615 51.32 -17.85 -40.01
N GLN A 616 52.19 -18.11 -39.06
CA GLN A 616 52.90 -17.21 -38.16
C GLN A 616 53.47 -15.97 -38.88
N THR A 617 53.37 -14.81 -38.18
CA THR A 617 54.48 -13.87 -38.16
C THR A 617 54.55 -13.16 -36.81
N THR A 618 55.70 -13.36 -36.21
CA THR A 618 56.24 -12.68 -35.02
C THR A 618 56.50 -11.21 -35.28
N THR A 619 56.24 -10.30 -34.34
CA THR A 619 57.21 -9.25 -33.91
C THR A 619 56.67 -8.56 -32.64
N LYS A 620 57.38 -8.71 -31.58
CA LYS A 620 58.01 -7.90 -30.54
C LYS A 620 57.44 -6.52 -30.21
N GLN A 621 57.20 -6.38 -28.91
CA GLN A 621 57.63 -5.32 -27.96
C GLN A 621 57.39 -3.85 -28.35
N GLU A 622 56.67 -3.08 -27.47
CA GLU A 622 57.35 -2.25 -26.46
C GLU A 622 56.30 -1.52 -25.57
N ALA A 623 56.70 -1.30 -24.33
CA ALA A 623 56.02 -0.52 -23.30
C ALA A 623 56.22 0.99 -23.52
N GLU A 624 55.30 1.81 -23.00
CA GLU A 624 55.52 3.11 -22.31
C GLU A 624 54.19 3.75 -22.02
N GLN A 625 53.84 3.93 -20.79
CA GLN A 625 53.91 5.08 -19.86
C GLN A 625 53.24 6.37 -20.34
N SER A 626 52.24 6.75 -19.52
CA SER A 626 51.95 8.08 -18.97
C SER A 626 51.66 9.25 -19.94
N SER A 627 50.50 9.90 -19.69
CA SER A 627 50.48 11.30 -19.23
C SER A 627 49.08 11.91 -19.24
N LYS A 628 48.74 12.59 -18.14
CA LYS A 628 47.61 13.51 -17.98
C LYS A 628 47.77 14.74 -18.88
N PRO A 629 46.71 15.37 -19.38
CA PRO A 629 46.75 16.71 -19.94
C PRO A 629 46.48 17.81 -18.90
N PRO A 630 46.90 19.04 -19.17
CA PRO A 630 47.05 20.09 -18.17
C PRO A 630 45.86 21.05 -18.10
N ILE A 631 45.78 21.65 -16.94
CA ILE A 631 44.95 22.80 -16.51
C ILE A 631 45.36 24.05 -17.33
N ALA A 632 44.35 24.78 -17.82
CA ALA A 632 44.54 26.14 -18.30
C ALA A 632 43.66 27.09 -17.49
N SER A 633 44.30 28.03 -16.85
CA SER A 633 43.74 29.17 -16.10
C SER A 633 43.66 30.45 -16.98
N PRO A 634 43.17 31.57 -16.49
CA PRO A 634 42.09 32.38 -17.06
C PRO A 634 42.57 33.65 -17.78
N LEU A 635 41.72 34.19 -18.62
CA LEU A 635 41.92 35.51 -19.22
C LEU A 635 40.88 36.51 -18.63
N LYS A 636 41.41 37.52 -17.96
CA LYS A 636 40.75 38.77 -17.60
C LYS A 636 40.44 39.58 -18.85
N TYR A 637 39.28 40.21 -18.94
CA TYR A 637 39.14 41.47 -19.62
C TYR A 637 38.14 42.40 -18.88
N SER A 638 38.55 43.64 -18.77
CA SER A 638 38.01 44.79 -18.10
C SER A 638 36.85 45.45 -18.85
N SER A 639 36.01 46.07 -18.03
CA SER A 639 34.95 47.01 -18.37
C SER A 639 35.36 48.14 -19.35
N PRO A 640 34.40 48.87 -19.93
CA PRO A 640 33.71 49.95 -19.21
C PRO A 640 32.20 49.68 -18.98
#